data_cc11c1b47504611659bd96c6cd04e795
#
_entry.id   cc11c1b47504611659bd96c6cd04e795
#
_cell.length_a   1.000
_cell.length_b   1.000
_cell.length_c   1.000
_cell.angle_alpha   90.00
_cell.angle_beta   90.00
_cell.angle_gamma   90.00
#
_symmetry.space_group_name_H-M   'P 1'
#
loop_
_entity.id
_entity.type
_entity.pdbx_description
1 polymer ?
#
loop_
_entity_poly.entity_id
_entity_poly.type
_entity_poly.pdbx_seq_one_letter_code
_entity_poly.pdbx_strand_id
1 'polypeptide(L)'
;MSQHNKYNLVAENPQSTVVAEYSPDGHRVAHYQSEADLERVFIEQLATQAYEYLPITSEADLTLNLRLQLEKLNGFTFTDTEWDRFFTGELANPNQSVEEKTATIQEDHIKNLTREDGTVKNVYLLKKDNIHDNSLQVINQYATDEGQRANRYDVTVLVNGLPLVHIELKRRGVAIQEAFNQINRYQRESFFASAGLFEYVQLFIISNGTHTKYYSNTTRKEHIKEVSTGTAKKGKRASNSFEFTSWWADATNRPITDLMDFAKTFFAKHTLLNILTRYCVFTTDKQLLVMRPYQIVATERILSRIEVSTNYKKLGTVEAGGYIWHTTGSGKTLTSFKTAQLVSKLPYVDKVVFIVDRKDLDYQTMREYDKFEKGAANSNTSTAILKRQLENPNARIIITTIQKLDRFIGRNSGHTIFDGHVVLIFDECHRSQFGDMHAAITKTFKSYHLFGFTGTPIFAMNASSGGRLDLKTTEQAFGEKLHTYTIVDAIADKNVLPFKVDYVSTVHEAENIEDKKVSDIDREAVLASPERLANIVGYIREHFDQKTKRNSFYKLKDRRLAGFNSIFAVSSIDAAKKYYAEFKKQLADVPSDKRLKVATIYSFGVNDEDADGMIDENSEDTTGLDVSSRDFLDAAITDYNAMFGTSYNTSSDKFQNYYKDVSQRVKDREIDILIVVNMFLTGFDATTLNTLWVDKNLRLHGLLQAFSRTNRILNSVKTFGNIVCFRNLEKATNESIALFGDKEASGIVLLKSYAEYYHGYKDGDKEIRGYASFVAELLEKFPVGERIIGEQNQKDFIKLYSAILRVRNILTTFDEFTGNEILSERDIQDYHSAYIDLYNDFRKGAEDAKENINDDLVFEMELIKQVEINIDYVLGLIKKYHQDHNKNRELLIDINKAIDSSVELRNKKDLINQFISSLDIQSVVDDDWQKFVEGKKVEELEQIIASESLDHDATYMFVRNAFRDGNLATTGTAITKVLPPVSRFSPTGERTQKRESVLSKLTSFFERFFDISGGRFPGQK
;
A
#
# COMPACT_ATOMS: atom_id res chain seq x y z
N MET A 1 -44.93 14.95 -17.72
CA MET A 1 -45.19 13.82 -16.81
C MET A 1 -43.85 13.46 -16.13
N SER A 2 -43.73 13.81 -14.88
CA SER A 2 -42.51 13.52 -14.09
C SER A 2 -42.35 12.03 -13.97
N GLN A 3 -41.30 11.47 -14.55
CA GLN A 3 -40.87 10.11 -14.30
C GLN A 3 -40.35 10.06 -12.85
N HIS A 4 -41.12 9.41 -11.98
CA HIS A 4 -40.65 9.09 -10.64
C HIS A 4 -39.49 8.09 -10.77
N ASN A 5 -38.32 8.49 -10.28
CA ASN A 5 -37.21 7.58 -10.06
C ASN A 5 -37.72 6.42 -9.19
N LYS A 6 -37.73 5.21 -9.73
CA LYS A 6 -38.02 4.01 -8.96
C LYS A 6 -36.80 3.65 -8.14
N TYR A 7 -36.73 4.14 -6.92
CA TYR A 7 -35.87 3.57 -5.91
C TYR A 7 -36.59 2.36 -5.33
N ASN A 8 -36.04 1.18 -5.48
CA ASN A 8 -36.42 0.06 -4.65
C ASN A 8 -35.73 0.23 -3.28
N LEU A 9 -36.32 1.05 -2.44
CA LEU A 9 -35.92 1.24 -1.06
C LEU A 9 -36.27 0.00 -0.24
N VAL A 10 -35.30 -0.87 -0.02
CA VAL A 10 -35.41 -1.88 1.02
C VAL A 10 -34.96 -1.24 2.34
N ALA A 11 -35.93 -0.70 3.09
CA ALA A 11 -35.78 -0.14 4.43
C ALA A 11 -34.59 0.86 4.60
N GLU A 12 -34.79 2.11 4.25
CA GLU A 12 -33.89 3.20 4.62
C GLU A 12 -34.00 3.49 6.12
N ASN A 13 -32.88 3.33 6.82
CA ASN A 13 -32.69 4.07 8.05
C ASN A 13 -32.30 5.50 7.64
N PRO A 14 -33.06 6.56 8.05
CA PRO A 14 -32.74 7.95 7.71
C PRO A 14 -31.34 8.40 8.16
N GLN A 15 -30.66 7.60 8.95
CA GLN A 15 -29.30 7.83 9.44
C GLN A 15 -28.22 7.11 8.60
N SER A 16 -28.57 6.29 7.61
CA SER A 16 -27.59 5.56 6.78
C SER A 16 -26.85 6.50 5.84
N THR A 17 -25.52 6.41 5.83
CA THR A 17 -24.64 7.19 4.96
C THR A 17 -24.55 6.58 3.56
N VAL A 18 -24.60 5.26 3.48
CA VAL A 18 -24.53 4.51 2.22
C VAL A 18 -25.92 3.99 1.87
N VAL A 19 -26.31 4.16 0.59
CA VAL A 19 -27.60 3.65 0.10
C VAL A 19 -27.64 2.12 0.16
N ALA A 20 -28.81 1.57 0.53
CA ALA A 20 -28.95 0.12 0.74
C ALA A 20 -28.74 -0.68 -0.53
N GLU A 21 -29.40 -0.27 -1.61
CA GLU A 21 -29.24 -0.81 -2.95
C GLU A 21 -29.48 0.30 -3.97
N TYR A 22 -28.66 0.36 -5.00
CA TYR A 22 -28.77 1.37 -6.04
C TYR A 22 -29.00 0.72 -7.41
N SER A 23 -30.08 1.13 -8.09
CA SER A 23 -30.35 0.74 -9.46
C SER A 23 -30.14 1.94 -10.39
N PRO A 24 -29.13 1.90 -11.27
CA PRO A 24 -28.86 2.98 -12.22
C PRO A 24 -30.08 3.29 -13.10
N ASP A 25 -30.34 4.57 -13.37
CA ASP A 25 -31.32 4.96 -14.36
C ASP A 25 -30.90 4.45 -15.75
N GLY A 26 -31.77 3.69 -16.43
CA GLY A 26 -31.47 3.01 -17.69
C GLY A 26 -31.17 3.90 -18.90
N HIS A 27 -31.17 5.23 -18.75
CA HIS A 27 -30.86 6.20 -19.80
C HIS A 27 -29.39 6.63 -19.76
N ARG A 28 -28.51 5.78 -20.26
CA ARG A 28 -27.14 6.21 -20.59
C ARG A 28 -27.21 7.14 -21.80
N VAL A 29 -26.83 8.41 -21.62
CA VAL A 29 -26.71 9.38 -22.71
C VAL A 29 -25.63 8.89 -23.67
N ALA A 30 -26.04 8.41 -24.85
CA ALA A 30 -25.13 7.90 -25.89
C ALA A 30 -24.48 9.04 -26.71
N HIS A 31 -24.75 10.31 -26.39
CA HIS A 31 -24.25 11.45 -27.14
C HIS A 31 -22.94 12.00 -26.52
N TYR A 32 -22.11 12.54 -27.40
CA TYR A 32 -20.93 13.30 -27.00
C TYR A 32 -21.32 14.43 -26.03
N GLN A 33 -20.64 14.50 -24.90
CA GLN A 33 -20.74 15.59 -23.94
C GLN A 33 -19.36 16.22 -23.78
N SER A 34 -19.28 17.53 -23.91
CA SER A 34 -18.06 18.28 -23.56
C SER A 34 -17.84 18.28 -22.05
N GLU A 35 -16.64 18.64 -21.62
CA GLU A 35 -16.35 18.81 -20.17
C GLU A 35 -17.25 19.87 -19.56
N ALA A 36 -17.50 21.00 -20.28
CA ALA A 36 -18.38 22.06 -19.84
C ALA A 36 -19.86 21.62 -19.71
N ASP A 37 -20.36 20.74 -20.60
CA ASP A 37 -21.72 20.20 -20.49
C ASP A 37 -21.82 19.26 -19.28
N LEU A 38 -20.78 18.44 -19.06
CA LEU A 38 -20.73 17.51 -17.94
C LEU A 38 -20.70 18.28 -16.60
N GLU A 39 -19.92 19.34 -16.54
CA GLU A 39 -19.79 20.23 -15.38
C GLU A 39 -21.15 20.92 -15.10
N ARG A 40 -21.78 21.48 -16.10
CA ARG A 40 -23.10 22.15 -15.98
C ARG A 40 -24.17 21.20 -15.43
N VAL A 41 -24.31 20.01 -16.03
CA VAL A 41 -25.30 19.01 -15.61
C VAL A 41 -24.99 18.50 -14.18
N PHE A 42 -23.72 18.36 -13.84
CA PHE A 42 -23.31 17.99 -12.49
C PHE A 42 -23.67 19.05 -11.44
N ILE A 43 -23.43 20.34 -11.74
CA ILE A 43 -23.82 21.45 -10.85
C ILE A 43 -25.35 21.54 -10.72
N GLU A 44 -26.11 21.38 -11.82
CA GLU A 44 -27.58 21.31 -11.79
C GLU A 44 -28.08 20.17 -10.88
N GLN A 45 -27.40 18.99 -10.94
CA GLN A 45 -27.73 17.88 -10.05
C GLN A 45 -27.47 18.24 -8.57
N LEU A 46 -26.34 18.88 -8.26
CA LEU A 46 -26.03 19.32 -6.89
C LEU A 46 -27.04 20.34 -6.37
N ALA A 47 -27.49 21.26 -7.23
CA ALA A 47 -28.52 22.24 -6.88
C ALA A 47 -29.85 21.58 -6.46
N THR A 48 -30.20 20.41 -7.04
CA THR A 48 -31.38 19.64 -6.60
C THR A 48 -31.22 19.03 -5.22
N GLN A 49 -29.98 18.93 -4.70
CA GLN A 49 -29.61 18.34 -3.43
C GLN A 49 -29.28 19.40 -2.34
N ALA A 50 -29.81 20.61 -2.52
CA ALA A 50 -29.66 21.75 -1.61
C ALA A 50 -28.24 22.34 -1.54
N TYR A 51 -27.47 22.27 -2.61
CA TYR A 51 -26.25 23.03 -2.79
C TYR A 51 -26.58 24.40 -3.41
N GLU A 52 -26.04 25.44 -2.82
CA GLU A 52 -26.15 26.81 -3.35
C GLU A 52 -25.03 27.04 -4.39
N TYR A 53 -25.39 27.29 -5.64
CA TYR A 53 -24.38 27.65 -6.65
C TYR A 53 -23.98 29.13 -6.50
N LEU A 54 -22.68 29.40 -6.49
CA LEU A 54 -22.10 30.73 -6.38
C LEU A 54 -21.12 31.00 -7.54
N PRO A 55 -21.25 32.13 -8.24
CA PRO A 55 -20.33 32.49 -9.32
C PRO A 55 -19.04 33.13 -8.75
N ILE A 56 -18.34 32.42 -7.86
CA ILE A 56 -17.11 32.91 -7.23
C ILE A 56 -15.93 32.45 -8.08
N THR A 57 -15.14 33.41 -8.55
CA THR A 57 -13.95 33.15 -9.37
C THR A 57 -12.69 33.80 -8.80
N SER A 58 -12.81 34.59 -7.71
CA SER A 58 -11.70 35.31 -7.08
C SER A 58 -11.52 34.93 -5.62
N GLU A 59 -10.32 35.07 -5.09
CA GLU A 59 -9.98 34.84 -3.68
C GLU A 59 -10.70 35.83 -2.75
N ALA A 60 -10.87 37.06 -3.17
CA ALA A 60 -11.59 38.06 -2.39
C ALA A 60 -13.05 37.68 -2.17
N ASP A 61 -13.74 37.22 -3.24
CA ASP A 61 -15.13 36.79 -3.14
C ASP A 61 -15.26 35.52 -2.30
N LEU A 62 -14.30 34.58 -2.42
CA LEU A 62 -14.26 33.38 -1.62
C LEU A 62 -14.09 33.68 -0.13
N THR A 63 -13.19 34.61 0.21
CA THR A 63 -12.94 35.05 1.58
C THR A 63 -14.14 35.77 2.17
N LEU A 64 -14.80 36.61 1.38
CA LEU A 64 -16.02 37.29 1.80
C LEU A 64 -17.16 36.30 2.06
N ASN A 65 -17.35 35.31 1.18
CA ASN A 65 -18.34 34.26 1.37
C ASN A 65 -18.03 33.43 2.63
N LEU A 66 -16.77 33.09 2.87
CA LEU A 66 -16.36 32.36 4.09
C LEU A 66 -16.75 33.13 5.34
N ARG A 67 -16.48 34.44 5.40
CA ARG A 67 -16.89 35.29 6.52
C ARG A 67 -18.39 35.22 6.77
N LEU A 68 -19.20 35.42 5.72
CA LEU A 68 -20.66 35.39 5.82
C LEU A 68 -21.18 34.02 6.31
N GLN A 69 -20.62 32.94 5.81
CA GLN A 69 -21.02 31.60 6.22
C GLN A 69 -20.63 31.29 7.67
N LEU A 70 -19.45 31.70 8.12
CA LEU A 70 -19.02 31.54 9.51
C LEU A 70 -19.85 32.41 10.47
N GLU A 71 -20.18 33.63 10.08
CA GLU A 71 -21.10 34.51 10.85
C GLU A 71 -22.48 33.84 11.02
N LYS A 72 -23.03 33.33 9.93
CA LYS A 72 -24.31 32.60 9.93
C LYS A 72 -24.26 31.35 10.81
N LEU A 73 -23.24 30.51 10.66
CA LEU A 73 -23.07 29.27 11.42
C LEU A 73 -22.96 29.51 12.92
N ASN A 74 -22.30 30.60 13.30
CA ASN A 74 -21.98 30.91 14.70
C ASN A 74 -22.91 31.92 15.35
N GLY A 75 -23.83 32.52 14.56
CA GLY A 75 -24.83 33.46 15.07
C GLY A 75 -24.25 34.77 15.63
N PHE A 76 -23.18 35.28 15.02
CA PHE A 76 -22.61 36.60 15.36
C PHE A 76 -21.86 37.19 14.16
N THR A 77 -21.57 38.47 14.21
CA THR A 77 -20.86 39.22 13.16
C THR A 77 -19.46 39.58 13.65
N PHE A 78 -18.42 39.40 12.82
CA PHE A 78 -17.07 39.85 13.05
C PHE A 78 -16.99 41.38 12.78
N THR A 79 -16.21 42.12 13.56
CA THR A 79 -15.69 43.39 13.07
C THR A 79 -14.61 43.15 11.99
N ASP A 80 -14.27 44.13 11.20
CA ASP A 80 -13.25 43.95 10.15
C ASP A 80 -11.89 43.61 10.78
N THR A 81 -11.53 44.25 11.88
CA THR A 81 -10.30 43.96 12.63
C THR A 81 -10.29 42.55 13.22
N GLU A 82 -11.44 42.09 13.76
CA GLU A 82 -11.59 40.69 14.26
C GLU A 82 -11.45 39.68 13.13
N TRP A 83 -12.08 39.98 11.99
CA TRP A 83 -12.00 39.09 10.82
C TRP A 83 -10.58 39.02 10.28
N ASP A 84 -9.91 40.11 10.03
CA ASP A 84 -8.54 40.13 9.47
C ASP A 84 -7.57 39.34 10.37
N ARG A 85 -7.66 39.53 11.70
CA ARG A 85 -6.84 38.80 12.66
C ARG A 85 -7.16 37.30 12.70
N PHE A 86 -8.45 36.96 12.70
CA PHE A 86 -8.90 35.58 12.70
C PHE A 86 -8.55 34.86 11.41
N PHE A 87 -8.78 35.49 10.27
CA PHE A 87 -8.48 34.94 8.97
C PHE A 87 -6.99 34.71 8.77
N THR A 88 -6.16 35.71 9.01
CA THR A 88 -4.69 35.57 8.82
C THR A 88 -4.01 34.72 9.89
N GLY A 89 -4.50 34.72 11.11
CA GLY A 89 -3.90 33.96 12.22
C GLY A 89 -4.32 32.49 12.25
N GLU A 90 -5.62 32.19 12.08
CA GLU A 90 -6.19 30.88 12.28
C GLU A 90 -6.48 30.11 10.98
N LEU A 91 -6.88 30.82 9.89
CA LEU A 91 -7.34 30.15 8.67
C LEU A 91 -6.32 30.20 7.54
N ALA A 92 -5.79 31.37 7.22
CA ALA A 92 -4.86 31.60 6.11
C ALA A 92 -3.39 31.73 6.57
N ASN A 93 -3.02 31.08 7.65
CA ASN A 93 -1.65 31.14 8.18
C ASN A 93 -0.67 30.44 7.21
N PRO A 94 0.31 31.20 6.64
CA PRO A 94 1.24 30.66 5.64
C PRO A 94 2.24 29.64 6.20
N ASN A 95 2.38 29.59 7.52
CA ASN A 95 3.27 28.64 8.19
C ASN A 95 2.62 27.28 8.43
N GLN A 96 1.31 27.16 8.25
CA GLN A 96 0.59 25.89 8.37
C GLN A 96 0.73 25.06 7.11
N SER A 97 0.97 23.77 7.29
CA SER A 97 0.99 22.78 6.22
C SER A 97 -0.42 22.30 5.91
N VAL A 98 -0.60 21.63 4.76
CA VAL A 98 -1.86 20.97 4.38
C VAL A 98 -2.31 19.97 5.46
N GLU A 99 -1.37 19.28 6.09
CA GLU A 99 -1.67 18.35 7.17
C GLU A 99 -2.21 19.08 8.41
N GLU A 100 -1.68 20.25 8.75
CA GLU A 100 -2.17 21.03 9.88
C GLU A 100 -3.54 21.63 9.58
N LYS A 101 -3.80 22.09 8.34
CA LYS A 101 -5.13 22.51 7.92
C LYS A 101 -6.12 21.33 7.85
N THR A 102 -5.65 20.13 7.48
CA THR A 102 -6.47 18.91 7.58
C THR A 102 -6.80 18.58 9.03
N ALA A 103 -5.82 18.67 9.95
CA ALA A 103 -6.05 18.49 11.37
C ALA A 103 -7.04 19.53 11.92
N THR A 104 -6.98 20.77 11.45
CA THR A 104 -7.96 21.81 11.82
C THR A 104 -9.38 21.37 11.53
N ILE A 105 -9.66 20.78 10.37
CA ILE A 105 -11.00 20.29 10.05
C ILE A 105 -11.34 19.03 10.84
N GLN A 106 -10.40 18.10 10.97
CA GLN A 106 -10.68 16.79 11.55
C GLN A 106 -10.65 16.77 13.08
N GLU A 107 -9.79 17.56 13.71
CA GLU A 107 -9.55 17.47 15.16
C GLU A 107 -9.84 18.81 15.89
N ASP A 108 -9.50 19.95 15.26
CA ASP A 108 -9.54 21.28 15.90
C ASP A 108 -10.44 22.28 15.16
N HIS A 109 -11.66 21.84 14.86
CA HIS A 109 -12.66 22.58 14.08
C HIS A 109 -13.39 23.69 14.86
N ILE A 110 -13.04 23.90 16.12
CA ILE A 110 -13.54 24.98 16.97
C ILE A 110 -12.37 25.89 17.33
N LYS A 111 -12.39 27.10 16.81
CA LYS A 111 -11.32 28.07 17.04
C LYS A 111 -11.72 29.11 18.07
N ASN A 112 -10.76 29.64 18.80
CA ASN A 112 -10.99 30.71 19.80
C ASN A 112 -10.80 32.09 19.15
N LEU A 113 -11.80 32.95 19.23
CA LEU A 113 -11.74 34.34 18.86
C LEU A 113 -11.73 35.22 20.11
N THR A 114 -10.67 35.97 20.32
CA THR A 114 -10.66 37.04 21.32
C THR A 114 -11.28 38.28 20.66
N ARG A 115 -12.41 38.74 21.17
CA ARG A 115 -13.13 39.90 20.67
C ARG A 115 -12.47 41.21 21.09
N GLU A 116 -12.87 42.32 20.45
CA GLU A 116 -12.36 43.66 20.78
C GLU A 116 -12.69 44.07 22.21
N ASP A 117 -13.76 43.58 22.79
CA ASP A 117 -14.17 43.78 24.17
C ASP A 117 -13.40 42.90 25.19
N GLY A 118 -12.44 42.11 24.73
CA GLY A 118 -11.65 41.18 25.54
C GLY A 118 -12.34 39.83 25.86
N THR A 119 -13.57 39.63 25.44
CA THR A 119 -14.25 38.34 25.62
C THR A 119 -13.73 37.30 24.63
N VAL A 120 -13.79 35.98 25.00
CA VAL A 120 -13.39 34.88 24.12
C VAL A 120 -14.64 34.19 23.62
N LYS A 121 -14.72 33.99 22.31
CA LYS A 121 -15.83 33.28 21.66
C LYS A 121 -15.30 32.09 20.85
N ASN A 122 -15.99 30.94 20.98
CA ASN A 122 -15.72 29.78 20.16
C ASN A 122 -16.34 29.97 18.75
N VAL A 123 -15.52 29.81 17.73
CA VAL A 123 -15.92 29.88 16.32
C VAL A 123 -15.86 28.48 15.74
N TYR A 124 -17.02 27.92 15.41
CA TYR A 124 -17.12 26.64 14.74
C TYR A 124 -16.87 26.82 13.26
N LEU A 125 -15.88 26.09 12.72
CA LEU A 125 -15.65 26.00 11.27
C LEU A 125 -16.60 24.96 10.66
N LEU A 126 -16.93 23.93 11.43
CA LEU A 126 -17.79 22.83 11.05
C LEU A 126 -18.58 22.33 12.27
N LYS A 127 -19.88 22.08 12.10
CA LYS A 127 -20.71 21.43 13.12
C LYS A 127 -20.66 19.92 12.92
N LYS A 128 -20.12 19.19 13.89
CA LYS A 128 -20.03 17.71 13.84
C LYS A 128 -21.13 17.04 14.65
N ASP A 129 -21.70 17.71 15.65
CA ASP A 129 -22.77 17.18 16.47
C ASP A 129 -24.11 17.23 15.73
N ASN A 130 -24.43 18.34 15.08
CA ASN A 130 -25.58 18.48 14.19
C ASN A 130 -25.09 18.83 12.78
N ILE A 131 -24.88 17.83 11.96
CA ILE A 131 -24.30 18.01 10.61
C ILE A 131 -25.22 18.81 9.69
N HIS A 132 -26.53 18.85 9.95
CA HIS A 132 -27.49 19.57 9.13
C HIS A 132 -27.42 21.09 9.25
N ASP A 133 -26.77 21.61 10.30
CA ASP A 133 -26.52 23.05 10.48
C ASP A 133 -25.46 23.58 9.48
N ASN A 134 -24.69 22.68 8.86
CA ASN A 134 -23.69 23.07 7.86
C ASN A 134 -24.37 23.45 6.53
N SER A 135 -23.91 24.54 5.92
CA SER A 135 -24.30 24.97 4.57
C SER A 135 -23.40 24.29 3.53
N LEU A 136 -23.99 23.91 2.40
CA LEU A 136 -23.28 23.38 1.24
C LEU A 136 -23.43 24.34 0.07
N GLN A 137 -22.30 24.69 -0.54
CA GLN A 137 -22.23 25.57 -1.70
C GLN A 137 -21.36 24.93 -2.77
N VAL A 138 -21.54 25.32 -4.01
CA VAL A 138 -20.73 24.86 -5.14
C VAL A 138 -20.27 26.03 -5.97
N ILE A 139 -18.98 26.04 -6.30
CA ILE A 139 -18.34 26.99 -7.21
C ILE A 139 -17.67 26.21 -8.34
N ASN A 140 -17.50 26.87 -9.47
CA ASN A 140 -16.81 26.28 -10.60
C ASN A 140 -15.89 27.29 -11.28
N GLN A 141 -14.94 26.74 -12.06
CA GLN A 141 -14.04 27.51 -12.91
C GLN A 141 -13.28 28.60 -12.14
N TYR A 142 -12.95 28.28 -10.88
CA TYR A 142 -12.15 29.19 -10.03
C TYR A 142 -10.76 29.38 -10.64
N ALA A 143 -10.39 30.62 -10.92
CA ALA A 143 -9.11 30.96 -11.50
C ALA A 143 -8.14 31.43 -10.40
N THR A 144 -6.91 30.92 -10.41
CA THR A 144 -5.85 31.43 -9.55
C THR A 144 -4.71 31.97 -10.42
N ASP A 145 -4.36 33.22 -10.18
CA ASP A 145 -3.22 33.90 -10.83
C ASP A 145 -1.93 33.68 -10.02
N GLU A 146 -2.02 33.04 -8.85
CA GLU A 146 -0.89 32.78 -7.98
C GLU A 146 -0.20 31.46 -8.32
N GLY A 147 1.00 31.55 -8.84
CA GLY A 147 1.82 30.41 -9.22
C GLY A 147 2.61 30.65 -10.49
N GLN A 148 3.32 29.65 -10.97
CA GLN A 148 4.04 29.75 -12.25
C GLN A 148 3.12 29.78 -13.48
N ARG A 149 1.80 29.48 -13.32
CA ARG A 149 0.78 29.47 -14.38
C ARG A 149 -0.61 29.72 -13.78
N ALA A 150 -1.48 30.41 -14.54
CA ALA A 150 -2.90 30.50 -14.24
C ALA A 150 -3.53 29.08 -14.33
N ASN A 151 -4.02 28.57 -13.21
CA ASN A 151 -4.74 27.30 -13.15
C ASN A 151 -6.23 27.56 -12.98
N ARG A 152 -7.05 26.73 -13.58
CA ARG A 152 -8.51 26.80 -13.53
C ARG A 152 -9.05 25.49 -12.97
N TYR A 153 -9.78 25.56 -11.87
CA TYR A 153 -10.34 24.42 -11.16
C TYR A 153 -11.76 24.15 -11.61
N ASP A 154 -12.08 22.89 -11.96
CA ASP A 154 -13.38 22.57 -12.56
C ASP A 154 -14.52 22.84 -11.58
N VAL A 155 -14.73 22.02 -10.58
CA VAL A 155 -15.80 22.20 -9.57
C VAL A 155 -15.26 22.04 -8.17
N THR A 156 -15.71 22.90 -7.26
CA THR A 156 -15.35 22.79 -5.84
C THR A 156 -16.58 22.94 -4.96
N VAL A 157 -16.75 22.04 -4.02
CA VAL A 157 -17.79 22.10 -2.99
C VAL A 157 -17.22 22.77 -1.74
N LEU A 158 -17.95 23.80 -1.30
CA LEU A 158 -17.68 24.50 -0.07
C LEU A 158 -18.60 24.01 1.03
N VAL A 159 -18.07 23.82 2.22
CA VAL A 159 -18.85 23.57 3.44
C VAL A 159 -18.63 24.77 4.38
N ASN A 160 -19.67 25.49 4.68
CA ASN A 160 -19.61 26.77 5.45
C ASN A 160 -18.61 27.75 4.86
N GLY A 161 -18.49 27.81 3.53
CA GLY A 161 -17.56 28.68 2.80
C GLY A 161 -16.14 28.10 2.65
N LEU A 162 -15.75 27.03 3.35
CA LEU A 162 -14.45 26.37 3.22
C LEU A 162 -14.45 25.36 2.07
N PRO A 163 -13.47 25.39 1.14
CA PRO A 163 -13.35 24.41 0.07
C PRO A 163 -12.89 23.06 0.62
N LEU A 164 -13.82 22.12 0.83
CA LEU A 164 -13.51 20.83 1.43
C LEU A 164 -13.48 19.68 0.42
N VAL A 165 -14.14 19.83 -0.75
CA VAL A 165 -14.13 18.79 -1.79
C VAL A 165 -13.86 19.42 -3.14
N HIS A 166 -12.88 18.90 -3.86
CA HIS A 166 -12.58 19.33 -5.21
C HIS A 166 -12.84 18.20 -6.21
N ILE A 167 -13.47 18.53 -7.32
CA ILE A 167 -13.91 17.62 -8.37
C ILE A 167 -13.24 18.00 -9.68
N GLU A 168 -12.53 17.07 -10.28
CA GLU A 168 -11.91 17.21 -11.57
C GLU A 168 -12.63 16.35 -12.60
N LEU A 169 -13.06 16.95 -13.70
CA LEU A 169 -13.86 16.33 -14.73
C LEU A 169 -13.07 16.18 -16.03
N LYS A 170 -13.28 15.07 -16.69
CA LYS A 170 -12.85 14.83 -18.06
C LYS A 170 -14.02 14.36 -18.90
N ARG A 171 -13.99 14.61 -20.19
CA ARG A 171 -15.02 14.14 -21.12
C ARG A 171 -15.11 12.61 -21.14
N ARG A 172 -16.28 12.10 -21.50
CA ARG A 172 -16.48 10.65 -21.69
C ARG A 172 -15.50 10.12 -22.74
N GLY A 173 -14.94 8.93 -22.49
CA GLY A 173 -13.96 8.29 -23.37
C GLY A 173 -12.49 8.60 -23.06
N VAL A 174 -12.21 9.59 -22.22
CA VAL A 174 -10.87 9.87 -21.68
C VAL A 174 -10.59 8.99 -20.46
N ALA A 175 -9.35 8.58 -20.26
CA ALA A 175 -8.99 7.77 -19.10
C ALA A 175 -9.13 8.59 -17.81
N ILE A 176 -9.82 8.04 -16.80
CA ILE A 176 -10.02 8.72 -15.50
C ILE A 176 -8.69 9.08 -14.81
N GLN A 177 -7.61 8.38 -15.13
CA GLN A 177 -6.28 8.66 -14.60
C GLN A 177 -5.75 10.04 -15.03
N GLU A 178 -6.26 10.61 -16.12
CA GLU A 178 -5.89 11.97 -16.54
C GLU A 178 -6.43 13.04 -15.58
N ALA A 179 -7.68 12.90 -15.10
CA ALA A 179 -8.20 13.76 -14.05
C ALA A 179 -7.36 13.67 -12.77
N PHE A 180 -6.91 12.46 -12.40
CA PHE A 180 -6.01 12.24 -11.29
C PHE A 180 -4.66 12.96 -11.48
N ASN A 181 -4.07 12.85 -12.65
CA ASN A 181 -2.80 13.51 -12.98
C ASN A 181 -2.93 15.04 -12.95
N GLN A 182 -4.08 15.57 -13.33
CA GLN A 182 -4.35 17.02 -13.30
C GLN A 182 -4.43 17.53 -11.87
N ILE A 183 -5.14 16.86 -10.97
CA ILE A 183 -5.13 17.20 -9.54
C ILE A 183 -3.71 17.13 -8.96
N ASN A 184 -2.93 16.10 -9.29
CA ASN A 184 -1.53 16.02 -8.85
C ASN A 184 -0.68 17.18 -9.34
N ARG A 185 -0.97 17.73 -10.52
CA ARG A 185 -0.34 18.96 -11.03
C ARG A 185 -0.78 20.16 -10.19
N TYR A 186 -2.07 20.36 -9.96
CA TYR A 186 -2.58 21.45 -9.13
C TYR A 186 -2.02 21.43 -7.71
N GLN A 187 -1.93 20.26 -7.08
CA GLN A 187 -1.32 20.11 -5.76
C GLN A 187 0.15 20.58 -5.72
N ARG A 188 0.88 20.43 -6.84
CA ARG A 188 2.27 20.84 -6.92
C ARG A 188 2.46 22.32 -7.25
N GLU A 189 1.56 22.88 -8.06
CA GLU A 189 1.74 24.17 -8.71
C GLU A 189 0.91 25.29 -8.07
N SER A 190 -0.29 25.00 -7.56
CA SER A 190 -1.22 26.02 -7.10
C SER A 190 -1.94 25.76 -5.78
N PHE A 191 -2.46 24.53 -5.51
CA PHE A 191 -3.16 24.25 -4.25
C PHE A 191 -2.31 24.52 -3.00
N PHE A 192 -0.99 24.33 -3.10
CA PHE A 192 -0.06 24.43 -2.00
C PHE A 192 0.99 25.53 -2.20
N ALA A 193 0.80 26.40 -3.18
CA ALA A 193 1.75 27.44 -3.52
C ALA A 193 1.52 28.74 -2.75
N SER A 194 0.29 29.00 -2.33
CA SER A 194 -0.14 30.16 -1.54
C SER A 194 -0.74 29.70 -0.20
N ALA A 195 -0.88 30.62 0.76
CA ALA A 195 -1.60 30.38 2.00
C ALA A 195 -3.12 30.25 1.81
N GLY A 196 -3.55 29.89 0.62
CA GLY A 196 -4.93 29.91 0.19
C GLY A 196 -5.84 28.92 0.88
N LEU A 197 -7.15 29.16 0.78
CA LEU A 197 -8.20 28.33 1.36
C LEU A 197 -8.28 26.93 0.72
N PHE A 198 -7.78 26.75 -0.50
CA PHE A 198 -7.77 25.44 -1.16
C PHE A 198 -6.87 24.38 -0.49
N GLU A 199 -5.99 24.79 0.41
CA GLU A 199 -5.24 23.85 1.26
C GLU A 199 -6.14 23.09 2.25
N TYR A 200 -7.38 23.55 2.47
CA TYR A 200 -8.40 22.84 3.28
C TYR A 200 -9.11 21.71 2.57
N VAL A 201 -8.92 21.51 1.26
CA VAL A 201 -9.54 20.41 0.53
C VAL A 201 -9.21 19.08 1.18
N GLN A 202 -10.23 18.36 1.64
CA GLN A 202 -10.11 17.06 2.32
C GLN A 202 -10.21 15.90 1.33
N LEU A 203 -11.11 16.02 0.34
CA LEU A 203 -11.43 14.99 -0.61
C LEU A 203 -11.24 15.47 -2.04
N PHE A 204 -10.70 14.61 -2.85
CA PHE A 204 -10.63 14.76 -4.29
C PHE A 204 -11.55 13.75 -4.96
N ILE A 205 -12.32 14.21 -5.92
CA ILE A 205 -13.18 13.40 -6.79
C ILE A 205 -12.63 13.53 -8.21
N ILE A 206 -12.48 12.43 -8.89
CA ILE A 206 -12.08 12.36 -10.28
C ILE A 206 -13.14 11.65 -11.10
N SER A 207 -13.49 12.20 -12.26
CA SER A 207 -14.49 11.60 -13.13
C SER A 207 -14.22 11.86 -14.60
N ASN A 208 -14.56 10.86 -15.43
CA ASN A 208 -14.70 11.02 -16.86
C ASN A 208 -16.17 10.85 -17.33
N GLY A 209 -17.11 11.11 -16.44
CA GLY A 209 -18.54 10.93 -16.68
C GLY A 209 -19.02 9.48 -16.61
N THR A 210 -18.20 8.49 -17.00
CA THR A 210 -18.53 7.06 -16.94
C THR A 210 -17.99 6.40 -15.70
N HIS A 211 -16.82 6.82 -15.26
CA HIS A 211 -16.14 6.31 -14.07
C HIS A 211 -15.84 7.47 -13.14
N THR A 212 -16.21 7.32 -11.87
CA THR A 212 -16.00 8.32 -10.82
C THR A 212 -15.36 7.65 -9.61
N LYS A 213 -14.28 8.23 -9.11
CA LYS A 213 -13.55 7.75 -7.95
C LYS A 213 -13.25 8.88 -6.98
N TYR A 214 -12.97 8.56 -5.73
CA TYR A 214 -12.59 9.52 -4.71
C TYR A 214 -11.35 9.09 -3.94
N TYR A 215 -10.66 10.05 -3.32
CA TYR A 215 -9.52 9.83 -2.45
C TYR A 215 -9.29 11.06 -1.56
N SER A 216 -8.49 10.91 -0.50
CA SER A 216 -8.18 12.01 0.42
C SER A 216 -6.97 12.82 -0.04
N ASN A 217 -6.82 14.03 0.54
CA ASN A 217 -5.74 14.96 0.23
C ASN A 217 -4.34 14.47 0.68
N THR A 218 -4.28 13.58 1.66
CA THR A 218 -3.01 13.11 2.27
C THR A 218 -2.77 11.63 2.05
N THR A 219 -3.57 10.97 1.21
CA THR A 219 -3.44 9.53 1.00
C THR A 219 -2.03 9.19 0.52
N ARG A 220 -1.23 8.60 1.40
CA ARG A 220 0.07 7.99 1.18
C ARG A 220 1.22 8.90 0.75
N LYS A 221 1.46 9.97 1.47
CA LYS A 221 2.72 10.73 1.37
C LYS A 221 3.99 9.89 1.56
N GLU A 222 3.94 8.84 2.38
CA GLU A 222 5.11 8.04 2.73
C GLU A 222 5.51 7.02 1.66
N HIS A 223 4.57 6.56 0.82
CA HIS A 223 4.87 5.55 -0.18
C HIS A 223 5.40 6.11 -1.49
N ILE A 224 5.23 7.41 -1.74
CA ILE A 224 5.64 8.03 -2.98
C ILE A 224 6.38 9.34 -2.71
N LYS A 225 7.49 9.26 -2.02
CA LYS A 225 8.58 10.15 -2.34
C LYS A 225 9.23 9.61 -3.62
N GLU A 226 8.51 9.72 -4.71
CA GLU A 226 9.10 9.53 -6.02
C GLU A 226 10.18 10.57 -6.20
N VAL A 227 11.38 10.08 -6.36
CA VAL A 227 12.55 10.88 -6.58
C VAL A 227 12.45 11.52 -7.94
N SER A 228 12.21 12.78 -7.96
CA SER A 228 12.83 13.63 -8.96
C SER A 228 14.25 13.92 -8.47
N THR A 229 15.22 13.17 -8.94
CA THR A 229 16.62 13.55 -8.90
C THR A 229 16.79 14.70 -9.87
N GLY A 230 16.65 15.89 -9.38
CA GLY A 230 16.99 17.12 -10.06
C GLY A 230 16.95 18.19 -9.01
N THR A 231 18.01 18.97 -8.92
CA THR A 231 18.18 20.15 -8.11
C THR A 231 16.97 21.10 -8.21
N ALA A 232 15.87 20.77 -7.57
CA ALA A 232 14.72 21.62 -7.42
C ALA A 232 14.57 21.99 -5.96
N LYS A 233 14.61 23.28 -5.71
CA LYS A 233 14.36 23.96 -4.43
C LYS A 233 13.22 23.28 -3.67
N LYS A 234 13.37 23.19 -2.34
CA LYS A 234 12.41 22.70 -1.36
C LYS A 234 10.97 23.15 -1.66
N GLY A 235 10.22 22.36 -2.44
CA GLY A 235 8.80 22.50 -2.64
C GLY A 235 8.10 21.30 -2.02
N LYS A 236 7.11 21.53 -1.20
CA LYS A 236 6.25 20.50 -0.59
C LYS A 236 5.61 19.67 -1.71
N ARG A 237 6.02 18.41 -1.87
CA ARG A 237 5.48 17.51 -2.89
C ARG A 237 4.66 16.42 -2.22
N ALA A 238 3.34 16.48 -2.38
CA ALA A 238 2.47 15.32 -2.18
C ALA A 238 2.22 14.69 -3.56
N SER A 239 2.51 13.41 -3.76
CA SER A 239 2.01 12.66 -4.89
C SER A 239 1.26 11.45 -4.36
N ASN A 240 -0.05 11.40 -4.66
CA ASN A 240 -0.89 10.25 -4.38
C ASN A 240 -0.76 9.26 -5.53
N SER A 241 -0.86 7.97 -5.25
CA SER A 241 -0.91 6.95 -6.30
C SER A 241 -2.35 6.67 -6.69
N PHE A 242 -2.59 6.49 -8.00
CA PHE A 242 -3.92 6.20 -8.54
C PHE A 242 -4.50 4.88 -7.98
N GLU A 243 -3.66 3.93 -7.61
CA GLU A 243 -4.05 2.64 -7.01
C GLU A 243 -4.79 2.81 -5.68
N PHE A 244 -4.67 3.97 -5.03
CA PHE A 244 -5.32 4.27 -3.76
C PHE A 244 -6.61 5.07 -3.89
N THR A 245 -7.07 5.32 -5.11
CA THR A 245 -8.40 5.85 -5.36
C THR A 245 -9.47 4.79 -5.11
N SER A 246 -10.63 5.17 -4.60
CA SER A 246 -11.70 4.26 -4.20
C SER A 246 -12.94 4.46 -5.05
N TRP A 247 -13.67 3.38 -5.30
CA TRP A 247 -15.02 3.44 -5.83
C TRP A 247 -16.03 3.76 -4.72
N TRP A 248 -17.04 4.53 -5.03
CA TRP A 248 -18.25 4.58 -4.23
C TRP A 248 -19.15 3.39 -4.59
N ALA A 249 -19.83 2.80 -3.62
CA ALA A 249 -20.66 1.62 -3.84
C ALA A 249 -21.90 1.68 -2.93
N ASP A 250 -22.92 0.91 -3.25
CA ASP A 250 -24.05 0.66 -2.35
C ASP A 250 -23.71 -0.35 -1.23
N ALA A 251 -24.66 -0.59 -0.34
CA ALA A 251 -24.45 -1.50 0.79
C ALA A 251 -24.37 -3.00 0.40
N THR A 252 -24.51 -3.33 -0.88
CA THR A 252 -24.29 -4.66 -1.46
C THR A 252 -22.96 -4.78 -2.20
N ASN A 253 -22.09 -3.78 -2.07
CA ASN A 253 -20.76 -3.63 -2.71
C ASN A 253 -20.80 -3.42 -4.22
N ARG A 254 -21.94 -3.03 -4.80
CA ARG A 254 -22.03 -2.70 -6.22
C ARG A 254 -21.48 -1.32 -6.48
N PRO A 255 -20.42 -1.16 -7.31
CA PRO A 255 -19.84 0.14 -7.59
C PRO A 255 -20.82 1.05 -8.32
N ILE A 256 -20.91 2.30 -7.88
CA ILE A 256 -21.67 3.38 -8.50
C ILE A 256 -20.67 4.22 -9.28
N THR A 257 -20.53 3.92 -10.57
CA THR A 257 -19.43 4.44 -11.39
C THR A 257 -19.79 5.70 -12.19
N ASP A 258 -21.02 5.83 -12.67
CA ASP A 258 -21.45 7.01 -13.44
C ASP A 258 -21.46 8.27 -12.56
N LEU A 259 -21.02 9.41 -13.11
CA LEU A 259 -20.92 10.68 -12.38
C LEU A 259 -22.24 11.14 -11.80
N MET A 260 -23.35 11.00 -12.53
CA MET A 260 -24.65 11.48 -12.07
C MET A 260 -25.21 10.59 -10.97
N ASP A 261 -25.03 9.27 -11.08
CA ASP A 261 -25.43 8.33 -10.06
C ASP A 261 -24.55 8.49 -8.79
N PHE A 262 -23.26 8.75 -8.97
CA PHE A 262 -22.36 9.12 -7.91
C PHE A 262 -22.81 10.44 -7.24
N ALA A 263 -23.18 11.46 -8.02
CA ALA A 263 -23.66 12.73 -7.49
C ALA A 263 -24.92 12.57 -6.64
N LYS A 264 -25.89 11.77 -7.10
CA LYS A 264 -27.13 11.51 -6.36
C LYS A 264 -26.89 10.83 -5.00
N THR A 265 -25.87 9.99 -4.89
CA THR A 265 -25.62 9.17 -3.71
C THR A 265 -24.53 9.73 -2.81
N PHE A 266 -23.33 9.99 -3.32
CA PHE A 266 -22.19 10.50 -2.56
C PHE A 266 -22.37 11.96 -2.10
N PHE A 267 -22.92 12.81 -3.00
CA PHE A 267 -23.16 14.22 -2.70
C PHE A 267 -24.55 14.49 -2.08
N ALA A 268 -25.33 13.47 -1.76
CA ALA A 268 -26.46 13.70 -0.87
C ALA A 268 -25.96 14.40 0.41
N LYS A 269 -26.62 15.50 0.82
CA LYS A 269 -26.14 16.36 1.92
C LYS A 269 -25.77 15.57 3.16
N HIS A 270 -26.61 14.63 3.57
CA HIS A 270 -26.38 13.74 4.71
C HIS A 270 -25.12 12.88 4.53
N THR A 271 -24.97 12.26 3.37
CA THR A 271 -23.84 11.38 3.03
C THR A 271 -22.51 12.12 3.06
N LEU A 272 -22.41 13.22 2.29
CA LEU A 272 -21.17 13.99 2.23
C LEU A 272 -20.73 14.51 3.60
N LEU A 273 -21.67 15.08 4.36
CA LEU A 273 -21.37 15.60 5.69
C LEU A 273 -20.98 14.50 6.67
N ASN A 274 -21.61 13.33 6.63
CA ASN A 274 -21.20 12.18 7.45
C ASN A 274 -19.80 11.69 7.07
N ILE A 275 -19.49 11.60 5.77
CA ILE A 275 -18.13 11.22 5.34
C ILE A 275 -17.12 12.19 5.93
N LEU A 276 -17.30 13.50 5.77
CA LEU A 276 -16.35 14.52 6.21
C LEU A 276 -16.21 14.60 7.75
N THR A 277 -17.32 14.44 8.48
CA THR A 277 -17.34 14.66 9.95
C THR A 277 -17.18 13.39 10.78
N ARG A 278 -17.58 12.24 10.22
CA ARG A 278 -17.70 10.98 10.98
C ARG A 278 -16.84 9.86 10.44
N TYR A 279 -16.70 9.73 9.11
CA TYR A 279 -16.04 8.61 8.46
C TYR A 279 -14.68 8.93 7.84
N CYS A 280 -14.14 10.09 8.13
CA CYS A 280 -12.72 10.38 7.99
C CYS A 280 -11.99 10.06 9.30
N VAL A 281 -10.75 9.57 9.20
CA VAL A 281 -9.84 9.32 10.31
C VAL A 281 -8.50 9.96 10.00
N PHE A 282 -8.13 10.99 10.75
CA PHE A 282 -6.83 11.62 10.64
C PHE A 282 -5.85 10.89 11.56
N THR A 283 -4.81 10.31 10.98
CA THR A 283 -3.88 9.45 11.72
C THR A 283 -2.78 10.24 12.41
N THR A 284 -2.12 9.63 13.40
CA THR A 284 -0.94 10.20 14.07
C THR A 284 0.24 10.46 13.12
N ASP A 285 0.27 9.72 12.00
CA ASP A 285 1.23 9.93 10.90
C ASP A 285 0.80 11.06 9.94
N LYS A 286 -0.20 11.86 10.34
CA LYS A 286 -0.76 12.98 9.58
C LYS A 286 -1.33 12.58 8.21
N GLN A 287 -1.97 11.42 8.14
CA GLN A 287 -2.69 10.95 6.97
C GLN A 287 -4.20 10.98 7.22
N LEU A 288 -4.95 11.49 6.24
CA LEU A 288 -6.41 11.44 6.25
C LEU A 288 -6.86 10.16 5.56
N LEU A 289 -7.44 9.24 6.30
CA LEU A 289 -8.07 8.05 5.77
C LEU A 289 -9.57 8.30 5.63
N VAL A 290 -10.11 7.99 4.47
CA VAL A 290 -11.57 8.03 4.22
C VAL A 290 -12.06 6.59 4.21
N MET A 291 -13.04 6.28 5.07
CA MET A 291 -13.62 4.94 5.11
C MET A 291 -14.34 4.64 3.79
N ARG A 292 -14.19 3.41 3.35
CA ARG A 292 -14.83 2.91 2.14
C ARG A 292 -16.28 2.51 2.42
N PRO A 293 -17.17 2.46 1.42
CA PRO A 293 -18.59 2.18 1.62
C PRO A 293 -18.86 0.95 2.47
N TYR A 294 -18.24 -0.19 2.17
CA TYR A 294 -18.41 -1.43 2.93
C TYR A 294 -17.98 -1.32 4.41
N GLN A 295 -16.98 -0.48 4.72
CA GLN A 295 -16.54 -0.21 6.09
C GLN A 295 -17.57 0.65 6.83
N ILE A 296 -18.12 1.65 6.16
CA ILE A 296 -19.19 2.50 6.69
C ILE A 296 -20.42 1.66 6.99
N VAL A 297 -20.87 0.85 6.02
CA VAL A 297 -22.04 -0.02 6.18
C VAL A 297 -21.87 -0.99 7.34
N ALA A 298 -20.71 -1.64 7.44
CA ALA A 298 -20.42 -2.56 8.55
C ALA A 298 -20.52 -1.84 9.91
N THR A 299 -19.94 -0.64 10.01
CA THR A 299 -19.98 0.17 11.22
C THR A 299 -21.41 0.59 11.57
N GLU A 300 -22.17 1.08 10.60
CA GLU A 300 -23.58 1.51 10.82
C GLU A 300 -24.49 0.35 11.20
N ARG A 301 -24.32 -0.82 10.59
CA ARG A 301 -25.11 -2.02 10.95
C ARG A 301 -24.82 -2.50 12.36
N ILE A 302 -23.57 -2.40 12.83
CA ILE A 302 -23.24 -2.68 14.23
C ILE A 302 -23.91 -1.66 15.16
N LEU A 303 -23.80 -0.35 14.87
CA LEU A 303 -24.45 0.69 15.67
C LEU A 303 -25.96 0.52 15.74
N SER A 304 -26.61 0.27 14.60
CA SER A 304 -28.04 -0.01 14.53
C SER A 304 -28.42 -1.27 15.33
N ARG A 305 -27.60 -2.34 15.24
CA ARG A 305 -27.82 -3.57 16.02
C ARG A 305 -27.76 -3.30 17.53
N ILE A 306 -26.78 -2.51 17.98
CA ILE A 306 -26.67 -2.10 19.39
C ILE A 306 -27.90 -1.32 19.82
N GLU A 307 -28.32 -0.31 19.07
CA GLU A 307 -29.47 0.51 19.38
C GLU A 307 -30.78 -0.31 19.44
N VAL A 308 -31.04 -1.08 18.39
CA VAL A 308 -32.24 -1.91 18.30
C VAL A 308 -32.30 -2.93 19.44
N SER A 309 -31.21 -3.69 19.68
CA SER A 309 -31.22 -4.71 20.73
C SER A 309 -31.24 -4.12 22.13
N THR A 310 -30.72 -2.92 22.35
CA THR A 310 -30.85 -2.19 23.63
C THR A 310 -32.30 -1.77 23.86
N ASN A 311 -32.95 -1.20 22.85
CA ASN A 311 -34.35 -0.76 22.93
C ASN A 311 -35.31 -1.95 23.16
N TYR A 312 -35.05 -3.09 22.53
CA TYR A 312 -35.83 -4.32 22.67
C TYR A 312 -35.40 -5.20 23.86
N LYS A 313 -34.47 -4.74 24.71
CA LYS A 313 -33.94 -5.47 25.89
C LYS A 313 -33.43 -6.88 25.58
N LYS A 314 -32.74 -7.04 24.45
CA LYS A 314 -32.15 -8.31 24.01
C LYS A 314 -30.70 -8.49 24.43
N LEU A 315 -30.16 -7.65 25.32
CA LEU A 315 -28.79 -7.73 25.80
C LEU A 315 -28.46 -9.12 26.38
N GLY A 316 -27.23 -9.57 26.16
CA GLY A 316 -26.76 -10.88 26.64
C GLY A 316 -27.26 -12.07 25.81
N THR A 317 -27.86 -11.82 24.66
CA THR A 317 -28.30 -12.86 23.71
C THR A 317 -27.51 -12.80 22.42
N VAL A 318 -27.49 -13.90 21.66
CA VAL A 318 -26.88 -13.97 20.31
C VAL A 318 -27.54 -12.98 19.33
N GLU A 319 -28.84 -12.71 19.50
CA GLU A 319 -29.59 -11.76 18.68
C GLU A 319 -29.14 -10.30 18.87
N ALA A 320 -28.53 -9.98 20.02
CA ALA A 320 -27.95 -8.67 20.28
C ALA A 320 -26.57 -8.47 19.61
N GLY A 321 -26.03 -9.50 18.98
CA GLY A 321 -24.75 -9.52 18.31
C GLY A 321 -24.84 -9.61 16.79
N GLY A 322 -23.73 -10.04 16.20
CA GLY A 322 -23.60 -10.30 14.78
C GLY A 322 -22.14 -10.43 14.36
N TYR A 323 -21.91 -10.80 13.10
CA TYR A 323 -20.54 -10.83 12.57
C TYR A 323 -20.39 -10.09 11.24
N ILE A 324 -19.16 -9.62 11.02
CA ILE A 324 -18.71 -8.96 9.80
C ILE A 324 -17.77 -9.91 9.05
N TRP A 325 -18.14 -10.27 7.85
CA TRP A 325 -17.32 -11.06 6.97
C TRP A 325 -16.59 -10.15 5.98
N HIS A 326 -15.42 -9.69 6.35
CA HIS A 326 -14.55 -8.88 5.50
C HIS A 326 -13.24 -9.62 5.25
N THR A 327 -12.88 -9.80 3.99
CA THR A 327 -11.66 -10.53 3.61
C THR A 327 -10.40 -9.92 4.24
N THR A 328 -9.36 -10.70 4.30
CA THR A 328 -8.05 -10.22 4.77
C THR A 328 -7.53 -9.12 3.85
N GLY A 329 -7.10 -7.99 4.43
CA GLY A 329 -6.64 -6.84 3.66
C GLY A 329 -7.68 -5.77 3.36
N SER A 330 -8.92 -6.02 3.69
CA SER A 330 -10.01 -5.04 3.54
C SER A 330 -9.96 -3.86 4.53
N GLY A 331 -9.02 -3.85 5.48
CA GLY A 331 -8.95 -2.82 6.52
C GLY A 331 -9.91 -3.05 7.69
N LYS A 332 -10.11 -4.31 8.10
CA LYS A 332 -10.92 -4.69 9.28
C LYS A 332 -10.54 -3.89 10.52
N THR A 333 -9.25 -3.64 10.74
CA THR A 333 -8.75 -2.88 11.90
C THR A 333 -9.27 -1.44 11.91
N LEU A 334 -9.31 -0.76 10.76
CA LEU A 334 -9.89 0.57 10.66
C LEU A 334 -11.41 0.54 10.93
N THR A 335 -12.11 -0.45 10.40
CA THR A 335 -13.54 -0.62 10.61
C THR A 335 -13.87 -0.86 12.09
N SER A 336 -13.14 -1.79 12.74
CA SER A 336 -13.34 -2.12 14.15
C SER A 336 -12.96 -0.96 15.08
N PHE A 337 -11.86 -0.24 14.76
CA PHE A 337 -11.47 0.97 15.47
C PHE A 337 -12.59 2.03 15.44
N LYS A 338 -13.05 2.36 14.22
CA LYS A 338 -14.10 3.38 14.06
C LYS A 338 -15.40 2.97 14.72
N THR A 339 -15.77 1.70 14.63
CA THR A 339 -16.91 1.13 15.35
C THR A 339 -16.73 1.31 16.85
N ALA A 340 -15.60 0.90 17.41
CA ALA A 340 -15.31 1.05 18.85
C ALA A 340 -15.35 2.52 19.30
N GLN A 341 -14.76 3.44 18.50
CA GLN A 341 -14.76 4.87 18.76
C GLN A 341 -16.19 5.45 18.80
N LEU A 342 -17.05 5.07 17.85
CA LEU A 342 -18.43 5.57 17.80
C LEU A 342 -19.29 4.95 18.91
N VAL A 343 -19.15 3.66 19.16
CA VAL A 343 -19.85 2.94 20.22
C VAL A 343 -19.48 3.48 21.61
N SER A 344 -18.19 3.79 21.83
CA SER A 344 -17.75 4.34 23.11
C SER A 344 -18.33 5.72 23.44
N LYS A 345 -18.87 6.44 22.46
CA LYS A 345 -19.57 7.72 22.64
C LYS A 345 -21.04 7.58 23.01
N LEU A 346 -21.62 6.37 22.88
CA LEU A 346 -22.99 6.12 23.28
C LEU A 346 -23.11 6.23 24.81
N PRO A 347 -24.07 7.03 25.35
CA PRO A 347 -24.13 7.33 26.77
C PRO A 347 -24.50 6.13 27.66
N TYR A 348 -25.13 5.12 27.07
CA TYR A 348 -25.59 3.92 27.78
C TYR A 348 -24.60 2.74 27.68
N VAL A 349 -23.50 2.86 26.95
CA VAL A 349 -22.45 1.83 26.85
C VAL A 349 -21.36 2.14 27.86
N ASP A 350 -21.03 1.23 28.75
CA ASP A 350 -19.99 1.41 29.79
C ASP A 350 -18.60 1.18 29.22
N LYS A 351 -18.41 0.09 28.49
CA LYS A 351 -17.11 -0.32 27.93
C LYS A 351 -17.25 -0.93 26.55
N VAL A 352 -16.22 -0.71 25.72
CA VAL A 352 -15.98 -1.48 24.52
C VAL A 352 -14.71 -2.30 24.74
N VAL A 353 -14.82 -3.62 24.68
CA VAL A 353 -13.69 -4.53 24.88
C VAL A 353 -13.37 -5.20 23.56
N PHE A 354 -12.21 -4.88 23.01
CA PHE A 354 -11.69 -5.50 21.79
C PHE A 354 -10.85 -6.71 22.17
N ILE A 355 -11.24 -7.87 21.69
CA ILE A 355 -10.67 -9.15 22.10
C ILE A 355 -9.92 -9.75 20.91
N VAL A 356 -8.63 -9.94 21.10
CA VAL A 356 -7.75 -10.62 20.14
C VAL A 356 -7.36 -12.01 20.66
N ASP A 357 -7.08 -12.91 19.73
CA ASP A 357 -6.73 -14.29 20.08
C ASP A 357 -5.32 -14.38 20.71
N ARG A 358 -4.38 -13.51 20.33
CA ARG A 358 -2.95 -13.63 20.70
C ARG A 358 -2.36 -12.36 21.27
N LYS A 359 -1.26 -12.52 22.01
CA LYS A 359 -0.49 -11.43 22.62
C LYS A 359 0.21 -10.54 21.57
N ASP A 360 0.72 -11.11 20.50
CA ASP A 360 1.35 -10.38 19.41
C ASP A 360 0.34 -9.57 18.61
N LEU A 361 -0.87 -10.10 18.40
CA LEU A 361 -1.99 -9.36 17.81
C LEU A 361 -2.49 -8.22 18.73
N ASP A 362 -2.48 -8.40 20.07
CA ASP A 362 -2.79 -7.35 21.03
C ASP A 362 -1.86 -6.13 20.82
N TYR A 363 -0.55 -6.36 20.77
CA TYR A 363 0.40 -5.30 20.53
C TYR A 363 0.29 -4.67 19.13
N GLN A 364 0.08 -5.48 18.08
CA GLN A 364 -0.08 -4.99 16.72
C GLN A 364 -1.37 -4.17 16.56
N THR A 365 -2.49 -4.68 17.07
CA THR A 365 -3.78 -3.98 17.06
C THR A 365 -3.68 -2.67 17.83
N MET A 366 -3.00 -2.66 18.98
CA MET A 366 -2.78 -1.45 19.75
C MET A 366 -1.99 -0.40 18.97
N ARG A 367 -0.90 -0.80 18.31
CA ARG A 367 -0.12 0.11 17.46
C ARG A 367 -0.94 0.67 16.30
N GLU A 368 -1.81 -0.13 15.71
CA GLU A 368 -2.70 0.34 14.65
C GLU A 368 -3.78 1.28 15.19
N TYR A 369 -4.34 1.01 16.37
CA TYR A 369 -5.29 1.94 17.02
C TYR A 369 -4.61 3.24 17.43
N ASP A 370 -3.40 3.19 18.00
CA ASP A 370 -2.59 4.37 18.32
C ASP A 370 -2.19 5.16 17.06
N LYS A 371 -2.07 4.50 15.91
CA LYS A 371 -1.86 5.16 14.63
C LYS A 371 -3.10 5.94 14.18
N PHE A 372 -4.30 5.42 14.44
CA PHE A 372 -5.54 6.12 14.12
C PHE A 372 -5.83 7.27 15.09
N GLU A 373 -5.67 7.03 16.38
CA GLU A 373 -5.87 8.04 17.43
C GLU A 373 -5.05 7.65 18.66
N LYS A 374 -4.04 8.45 19.01
CA LYS A 374 -3.15 8.16 20.13
C LYS A 374 -3.90 8.12 21.45
N GLY A 375 -3.80 7.00 22.14
CA GLY A 375 -4.43 6.81 23.45
C GLY A 375 -5.94 6.55 23.40
N ALA A 376 -6.51 6.33 22.22
CA ALA A 376 -7.94 5.99 22.06
C ALA A 376 -8.31 4.66 22.75
N ALA A 377 -7.36 3.75 22.85
CA ALA A 377 -7.56 2.44 23.46
C ALA A 377 -6.49 2.14 24.53
N ASN A 378 -6.83 1.25 25.43
CA ASN A 378 -5.98 0.85 26.54
C ASN A 378 -5.61 -0.62 26.40
N SER A 379 -4.34 -0.94 26.15
CA SER A 379 -3.83 -2.29 26.21
C SER A 379 -3.39 -2.69 27.62
N ASN A 380 -3.23 -3.98 27.85
CA ASN A 380 -2.84 -4.49 29.16
C ASN A 380 -1.79 -5.59 29.04
N THR A 381 -0.74 -5.50 29.85
CA THR A 381 0.34 -6.50 29.92
C THR A 381 0.02 -7.58 30.96
N SER A 382 -0.93 -7.36 31.84
CA SER A 382 -1.33 -8.30 32.90
C SER A 382 -2.80 -8.23 33.23
N THR A 383 -3.33 -9.30 33.85
CA THR A 383 -4.72 -9.34 34.35
C THR A 383 -4.99 -8.27 35.41
N ALA A 384 -3.99 -7.87 36.21
CA ALA A 384 -4.14 -6.80 37.19
C ALA A 384 -4.33 -5.42 36.54
N ILE A 385 -3.64 -5.16 35.41
CA ILE A 385 -3.84 -3.92 34.65
C ILE A 385 -5.20 -3.94 33.97
N LEU A 386 -5.61 -5.07 33.39
CA LEU A 386 -6.95 -5.23 32.81
C LEU A 386 -8.04 -4.90 33.84
N LYS A 387 -7.92 -5.42 35.06
CA LYS A 387 -8.86 -5.12 36.15
C LYS A 387 -8.98 -3.62 36.42
N ARG A 388 -7.86 -2.92 36.61
CA ARG A 388 -7.84 -1.46 36.81
C ARG A 388 -8.45 -0.69 35.63
N GLN A 389 -8.27 -1.13 34.40
CA GLN A 389 -8.86 -0.50 33.21
C GLN A 389 -10.37 -0.72 33.15
N LEU A 390 -10.85 -1.92 33.49
CA LEU A 390 -12.28 -2.20 33.58
C LEU A 390 -12.98 -1.38 34.68
N GLU A 391 -12.28 -1.11 35.77
CA GLU A 391 -12.77 -0.27 36.88
C GLU A 391 -12.68 1.25 36.59
N ASN A 392 -11.80 1.68 35.68
CA ASN A 392 -11.57 3.09 35.37
C ASN A 392 -12.66 3.61 34.39
N PRO A 393 -13.53 4.56 34.75
CA PRO A 393 -14.60 5.06 33.89
C PRO A 393 -14.06 5.74 32.62
N ASN A 394 -12.84 6.29 32.65
CA ASN A 394 -12.24 6.98 31.50
C ASN A 394 -11.64 6.01 30.46
N ALA A 395 -11.36 4.76 30.82
CA ALA A 395 -10.89 3.74 29.91
C ALA A 395 -12.07 3.11 29.16
N ARG A 396 -12.61 3.81 28.15
CA ARG A 396 -13.83 3.42 27.43
C ARG A 396 -13.58 2.28 26.46
N ILE A 397 -12.41 2.25 25.79
CA ILE A 397 -12.00 1.22 24.83
C ILE A 397 -10.81 0.46 25.43
N ILE A 398 -10.94 -0.86 25.54
CA ILE A 398 -9.92 -1.75 26.13
C ILE A 398 -9.59 -2.83 25.11
N ILE A 399 -8.31 -3.03 24.81
CA ILE A 399 -7.81 -4.12 23.96
C ILE A 399 -7.19 -5.17 24.87
N THR A 400 -7.58 -6.43 24.73
CA THR A 400 -7.08 -7.53 25.55
C THR A 400 -7.08 -8.85 24.79
N THR A 401 -6.37 -9.85 25.30
CA THR A 401 -6.45 -11.22 24.76
C THR A 401 -7.56 -12.00 25.44
N ILE A 402 -8.14 -12.98 24.71
CA ILE A 402 -9.17 -13.86 25.26
C ILE A 402 -8.69 -14.57 26.53
N GLN A 403 -7.42 -15.00 26.59
CA GLN A 403 -6.83 -15.69 27.75
C GLN A 403 -6.71 -14.79 28.99
N LYS A 404 -6.42 -13.48 28.81
CA LYS A 404 -6.37 -12.53 29.93
C LYS A 404 -7.78 -12.26 30.47
N LEU A 405 -8.76 -12.14 29.56
CA LEU A 405 -10.14 -11.91 29.93
C LEU A 405 -10.72 -13.13 30.69
N ASP A 406 -10.48 -14.35 30.21
CA ASP A 406 -10.89 -15.59 30.86
C ASP A 406 -10.26 -15.72 32.27
N ARG A 407 -8.98 -15.47 32.42
CA ARG A 407 -8.31 -15.45 33.73
C ARG A 407 -8.87 -14.37 34.67
N PHE A 408 -9.26 -13.21 34.12
CA PHE A 408 -9.91 -12.16 34.89
C PHE A 408 -11.24 -12.63 35.41
N ILE A 409 -12.08 -13.24 34.58
CA ILE A 409 -13.37 -13.81 34.92
C ILE A 409 -13.22 -14.84 36.03
N GLY A 410 -12.33 -15.81 35.87
CA GLY A 410 -12.11 -16.88 36.89
C GLY A 410 -11.62 -16.39 38.25
N ARG A 411 -10.96 -15.21 38.29
CA ARG A 411 -10.42 -14.65 39.57
C ARG A 411 -11.29 -13.58 40.21
N ASN A 412 -12.29 -13.06 39.53
CA ASN A 412 -13.07 -11.91 39.99
C ASN A 412 -14.60 -12.17 39.84
N SER A 413 -15.06 -13.34 40.30
CA SER A 413 -16.49 -13.68 40.26
C SER A 413 -17.31 -12.61 41.02
N GLY A 414 -18.37 -12.07 40.41
CA GLY A 414 -19.18 -11.01 41.01
C GLY A 414 -18.67 -9.58 40.82
N HIS A 415 -17.69 -9.37 39.91
CA HIS A 415 -17.24 -8.02 39.59
C HIS A 415 -18.36 -7.22 38.88
N THR A 416 -18.52 -5.94 39.24
CA THR A 416 -19.62 -5.06 38.78
C THR A 416 -19.69 -4.90 37.26
N ILE A 417 -18.57 -5.02 36.55
CA ILE A 417 -18.51 -4.91 35.08
C ILE A 417 -19.37 -5.99 34.40
N PHE A 418 -19.59 -7.14 35.04
CA PHE A 418 -20.37 -8.23 34.46
C PHE A 418 -21.87 -7.92 34.35
N ASP A 419 -22.34 -6.95 35.14
CA ASP A 419 -23.70 -6.43 35.06
C ASP A 419 -23.78 -5.17 34.16
N GLY A 420 -22.63 -4.56 33.81
CA GLY A 420 -22.52 -3.37 32.98
C GLY A 420 -22.89 -3.63 31.52
N HIS A 421 -23.28 -2.55 30.83
CA HIS A 421 -23.55 -2.59 29.38
C HIS A 421 -22.24 -2.58 28.58
N VAL A 422 -21.81 -3.74 28.15
CA VAL A 422 -20.50 -3.95 27.52
C VAL A 422 -20.66 -4.37 26.05
N VAL A 423 -19.84 -3.81 25.17
CA VAL A 423 -19.74 -4.25 23.77
C VAL A 423 -18.43 -5.01 23.59
N LEU A 424 -18.54 -6.28 23.25
CA LEU A 424 -17.43 -7.20 23.03
C LEU A 424 -17.20 -7.34 21.52
N ILE A 425 -16.00 -7.02 21.04
CA ILE A 425 -15.61 -7.13 19.62
C ILE A 425 -14.47 -8.13 19.52
N PHE A 426 -14.68 -9.21 18.77
CA PHE A 426 -13.67 -10.25 18.51
C PHE A 426 -13.04 -10.06 17.13
N ASP A 427 -11.72 -9.99 17.09
CA ASP A 427 -10.99 -10.06 15.83
C ASP A 427 -10.62 -11.50 15.50
N GLU A 428 -10.56 -11.83 14.18
CA GLU A 428 -10.37 -13.19 13.67
C GLU A 428 -11.23 -14.22 14.42
N CYS A 429 -12.52 -13.89 14.57
CA CYS A 429 -13.46 -14.57 15.48
C CYS A 429 -13.66 -16.05 15.17
N HIS A 430 -13.29 -16.51 13.96
CA HIS A 430 -13.30 -17.93 13.61
C HIS A 430 -12.39 -18.79 14.50
N ARG A 431 -11.36 -18.20 15.14
CA ARG A 431 -10.45 -18.90 16.06
C ARG A 431 -10.97 -18.95 17.49
N SER A 432 -11.63 -17.87 17.93
CA SER A 432 -12.03 -17.68 19.33
C SER A 432 -13.41 -18.23 19.64
N GLN A 433 -14.17 -18.66 18.64
CA GLN A 433 -15.60 -18.95 18.83
C GLN A 433 -15.90 -20.29 19.51
N PHE A 434 -14.99 -21.27 19.48
CA PHE A 434 -15.29 -22.64 19.91
C PHE A 434 -14.60 -23.09 21.19
N GLY A 435 -14.10 -22.19 22.02
CA GLY A 435 -13.43 -22.58 23.24
C GLY A 435 -14.29 -22.44 24.48
N ASP A 436 -13.89 -23.11 25.56
CA ASP A 436 -14.47 -22.91 26.89
C ASP A 436 -14.35 -21.45 27.35
N MET A 437 -13.32 -20.74 26.90
CA MET A 437 -13.12 -19.32 27.21
C MET A 437 -14.21 -18.43 26.63
N HIS A 438 -14.66 -18.66 25.38
CA HIS A 438 -15.79 -17.94 24.79
C HIS A 438 -17.08 -18.20 25.59
N ALA A 439 -17.32 -19.45 25.93
CA ALA A 439 -18.47 -19.84 26.73
C ALA A 439 -18.43 -19.24 28.14
N ALA A 440 -17.26 -19.15 28.76
CA ALA A 440 -17.08 -18.51 30.06
C ALA A 440 -17.41 -17.00 30.01
N ILE A 441 -16.98 -16.31 28.94
CA ILE A 441 -17.26 -14.88 28.71
C ILE A 441 -18.76 -14.65 28.56
N THR A 442 -19.40 -15.35 27.64
CA THR A 442 -20.83 -15.18 27.33
C THR A 442 -21.74 -15.59 28.50
N LYS A 443 -21.32 -16.53 29.35
CA LYS A 443 -22.04 -16.93 30.57
C LYS A 443 -21.92 -15.92 31.72
N THR A 444 -20.81 -15.19 31.77
CA THR A 444 -20.46 -14.31 32.90
C THR A 444 -21.01 -12.90 32.71
N PHE A 445 -20.84 -12.30 31.55
CA PHE A 445 -21.43 -11.00 31.25
C PHE A 445 -22.96 -11.13 31.05
N LYS A 446 -23.72 -10.21 31.60
CA LYS A 446 -25.20 -10.27 31.56
C LYS A 446 -25.78 -9.30 30.51
N SER A 447 -25.20 -8.12 30.38
CA SER A 447 -25.72 -7.04 29.55
C SER A 447 -24.69 -6.71 28.48
N TYR A 448 -24.54 -7.58 27.47
CA TYR A 448 -23.51 -7.43 26.44
C TYR A 448 -24.08 -7.48 25.04
N HIS A 449 -23.32 -6.90 24.11
CA HIS A 449 -23.36 -7.18 22.67
C HIS A 449 -22.10 -7.91 22.26
N LEU A 450 -22.21 -8.83 21.32
CA LEU A 450 -21.10 -9.65 20.87
C LEU A 450 -20.94 -9.54 19.37
N PHE A 451 -19.82 -8.94 18.90
CA PHE A 451 -19.55 -8.79 17.48
C PHE A 451 -18.27 -9.51 17.09
N GLY A 452 -18.31 -10.21 15.94
CA GLY A 452 -17.17 -10.89 15.37
C GLY A 452 -16.70 -10.27 14.04
N PHE A 453 -15.39 -10.09 13.88
CA PHE A 453 -14.78 -9.74 12.60
C PHE A 453 -13.97 -10.93 12.09
N THR A 454 -14.15 -11.33 10.84
CA THR A 454 -13.38 -12.43 10.23
C THR A 454 -13.30 -12.29 8.72
N GLY A 455 -12.19 -12.76 8.14
CA GLY A 455 -12.04 -12.93 6.68
C GLY A 455 -12.54 -14.28 6.18
N THR A 456 -12.68 -15.26 7.08
CA THR A 456 -12.96 -16.67 6.77
C THR A 456 -13.92 -17.24 7.81
N PRO A 457 -15.23 -16.97 7.69
CA PRO A 457 -16.24 -17.51 8.62
C PRO A 457 -16.29 -19.03 8.63
N ILE A 458 -16.73 -19.61 9.75
CA ILE A 458 -17.04 -21.04 9.83
C ILE A 458 -18.50 -21.25 9.47
N PHE A 459 -18.72 -22.03 8.43
CA PHE A 459 -20.02 -22.52 7.99
C PHE A 459 -20.22 -23.97 8.40
N ALA A 460 -21.41 -24.51 8.22
CA ALA A 460 -21.67 -25.92 8.52
C ALA A 460 -20.80 -26.89 7.71
N MET A 461 -20.37 -26.49 6.50
CA MET A 461 -19.55 -27.32 5.59
C MET A 461 -18.08 -27.42 6.00
N ASN A 462 -17.54 -26.42 6.70
CA ASN A 462 -16.15 -26.37 7.13
C ASN A 462 -16.01 -26.35 8.67
N ALA A 463 -17.08 -26.68 9.39
CA ALA A 463 -17.07 -26.84 10.83
C ALA A 463 -16.36 -28.14 11.24
N SER A 464 -15.61 -28.08 12.35
CA SER A 464 -14.93 -29.24 12.90
C SER A 464 -15.90 -30.34 13.33
N SER A 465 -15.48 -31.59 13.28
CA SER A 465 -16.28 -32.72 13.77
C SER A 465 -16.36 -32.78 15.29
N GLY A 466 -15.45 -32.09 15.99
CA GLY A 466 -15.40 -31.97 17.44
C GLY A 466 -16.10 -30.73 17.99
N GLY A 467 -16.05 -30.51 19.29
CA GLY A 467 -16.53 -29.32 19.98
C GLY A 467 -18.04 -29.33 20.31
N ARG A 468 -18.52 -28.19 20.82
CA ARG A 468 -19.93 -28.00 21.26
C ARG A 468 -20.83 -27.86 20.05
N LEU A 469 -21.94 -28.61 20.03
CA LEU A 469 -22.92 -28.64 18.92
C LEU A 469 -23.63 -27.28 18.71
N ASP A 470 -23.73 -26.46 19.75
CA ASP A 470 -24.42 -25.18 19.77
C ASP A 470 -23.52 -24.01 19.35
N LEU A 471 -22.23 -24.24 19.10
CA LEU A 471 -21.24 -23.23 18.75
C LEU A 471 -20.40 -23.62 17.52
N LYS A 472 -20.95 -24.43 16.61
CA LYS A 472 -20.18 -24.96 15.46
C LYS A 472 -19.96 -23.97 14.34
N THR A 473 -20.81 -22.97 14.20
CA THR A 473 -20.69 -21.99 13.11
C THR A 473 -20.51 -20.58 13.66
N THR A 474 -19.95 -19.69 12.84
CA THR A 474 -19.78 -18.26 13.22
C THR A 474 -21.14 -17.63 13.54
N GLU A 475 -22.20 -17.97 12.82
CA GLU A 475 -23.55 -17.49 13.05
C GLU A 475 -24.12 -17.96 14.39
N GLN A 476 -23.90 -19.23 14.74
CA GLN A 476 -24.34 -19.76 16.06
C GLN A 476 -23.62 -19.06 17.22
N ALA A 477 -22.35 -18.70 17.05
CA ALA A 477 -21.56 -18.08 18.12
C ALA A 477 -21.78 -16.57 18.26
N PHE A 478 -21.96 -15.85 17.17
CA PHE A 478 -21.99 -14.39 17.14
C PHE A 478 -23.34 -13.79 16.72
N GLY A 479 -24.22 -14.56 16.10
CA GLY A 479 -25.48 -14.09 15.55
C GLY A 479 -25.45 -13.85 14.07
N GLU A 480 -26.39 -13.05 13.58
CA GLU A 480 -26.61 -12.78 12.17
C GLU A 480 -25.40 -12.15 11.49
N LYS A 481 -25.18 -12.52 10.22
CA LYS A 481 -24.22 -11.89 9.35
C LYS A 481 -24.67 -10.45 9.00
N LEU A 482 -23.98 -9.46 9.55
CA LEU A 482 -24.35 -8.05 9.36
C LEU A 482 -23.86 -7.49 8.03
N HIS A 483 -22.65 -7.86 7.58
CA HIS A 483 -22.12 -7.41 6.29
C HIS A 483 -21.13 -8.42 5.71
N THR A 484 -21.05 -8.43 4.38
CA THR A 484 -20.12 -9.27 3.62
C THR A 484 -19.29 -8.41 2.67
N TYR A 485 -17.98 -8.62 2.66
CA TYR A 485 -17.05 -8.08 1.68
C TYR A 485 -15.98 -9.14 1.43
N THR A 486 -16.16 -9.91 0.36
CA THR A 486 -15.35 -11.09 0.05
C THR A 486 -14.03 -10.71 -0.61
N ILE A 487 -13.20 -11.72 -0.86
CA ILE A 487 -11.96 -11.52 -1.63
C ILE A 487 -12.27 -11.12 -3.08
N VAL A 488 -13.39 -11.55 -3.62
CA VAL A 488 -13.85 -11.20 -4.97
C VAL A 488 -14.18 -9.71 -5.06
N ASP A 489 -14.97 -9.21 -4.10
CA ASP A 489 -15.28 -7.78 -3.99
C ASP A 489 -14.00 -6.95 -3.87
N ALA A 490 -13.07 -7.40 -3.02
CA ALA A 490 -11.83 -6.70 -2.74
C ALA A 490 -10.89 -6.63 -3.97
N ILE A 491 -10.87 -7.67 -4.81
CA ILE A 491 -10.09 -7.69 -6.06
C ILE A 491 -10.78 -6.84 -7.12
N ALA A 492 -12.11 -6.94 -7.25
CA ALA A 492 -12.89 -6.12 -8.18
C ALA A 492 -12.72 -4.63 -7.90
N ASP A 493 -12.72 -4.24 -6.63
CA ASP A 493 -12.47 -2.88 -6.16
C ASP A 493 -11.00 -2.45 -6.25
N LYS A 494 -10.11 -3.37 -6.60
CA LYS A 494 -8.64 -3.18 -6.55
C LYS A 494 -8.13 -2.79 -5.15
N ASN A 495 -8.72 -3.35 -4.11
CA ASN A 495 -8.30 -3.17 -2.72
C ASN A 495 -7.25 -4.18 -2.28
N VAL A 496 -7.25 -5.34 -2.92
CA VAL A 496 -6.21 -6.37 -2.84
C VAL A 496 -5.90 -6.89 -4.24
N LEU A 497 -4.80 -7.62 -4.37
CA LEU A 497 -4.34 -8.17 -5.64
C LEU A 497 -4.86 -9.62 -5.81
N PRO A 498 -5.06 -10.08 -7.05
CA PRO A 498 -5.32 -11.49 -7.34
C PRO A 498 -4.08 -12.33 -7.07
N PHE A 499 -4.21 -13.66 -7.15
CA PHE A 499 -3.09 -14.59 -6.99
C PHE A 499 -2.69 -15.21 -8.32
N LYS A 500 -1.36 -15.34 -8.52
CA LYS A 500 -0.77 -16.30 -9.44
C LYS A 500 -0.36 -17.52 -8.64
N VAL A 501 -0.79 -18.70 -9.03
CA VAL A 501 -0.43 -19.96 -8.35
C VAL A 501 0.26 -20.87 -9.34
N ASP A 502 1.49 -21.25 -9.02
CA ASP A 502 2.27 -22.24 -9.75
C ASP A 502 2.31 -23.55 -8.94
N TYR A 503 1.99 -24.66 -9.57
CA TYR A 503 2.09 -25.99 -8.96
C TYR A 503 3.29 -26.72 -9.54
N VAL A 504 4.33 -26.90 -8.71
CA VAL A 504 5.59 -27.56 -9.10
C VAL A 504 5.55 -29.00 -8.63
N SER A 505 5.47 -29.94 -9.56
CA SER A 505 5.51 -31.36 -9.24
C SER A 505 6.92 -31.76 -8.78
N THR A 506 7.05 -32.17 -7.52
CA THR A 506 8.29 -32.62 -6.91
C THR A 506 8.35 -34.14 -6.70
N VAL A 507 7.24 -34.82 -6.97
CA VAL A 507 7.11 -36.28 -6.89
C VAL A 507 6.29 -36.71 -8.10
N HIS A 508 6.78 -37.69 -8.88
CA HIS A 508 5.98 -38.34 -9.92
C HIS A 508 5.14 -39.41 -9.27
N GLU A 509 3.86 -39.17 -9.10
CA GLU A 509 2.88 -40.17 -8.74
C GLU A 509 2.53 -40.98 -10.01
N ALA A 510 2.65 -42.30 -9.98
CA ALA A 510 2.17 -43.14 -11.08
C ALA A 510 0.63 -43.03 -11.16
N GLU A 511 0.10 -42.77 -12.33
CA GLU A 511 -1.32 -42.44 -12.61
C GLU A 511 -2.38 -43.47 -12.13
N ASN A 512 -2.02 -44.57 -11.48
CA ASN A 512 -2.92 -45.69 -11.16
C ASN A 512 -2.76 -46.29 -9.75
N ILE A 513 -2.35 -45.53 -8.75
CA ILE A 513 -2.38 -46.01 -7.37
C ILE A 513 -3.63 -45.47 -6.68
N GLU A 514 -4.63 -46.36 -6.48
CA GLU A 514 -5.78 -46.06 -5.61
C GLU A 514 -5.29 -45.67 -4.22
N ASP A 515 -5.71 -44.50 -3.77
CA ASP A 515 -5.32 -43.81 -2.51
C ASP A 515 -5.44 -44.65 -1.20
N LYS A 516 -5.96 -45.88 -1.30
CA LYS A 516 -6.21 -46.76 -0.16
C LYS A 516 -5.07 -47.70 0.21
N LYS A 517 -3.94 -47.74 -0.51
CA LYS A 517 -2.88 -48.71 -0.32
C LYS A 517 -1.50 -48.14 0.10
N VAL A 518 -1.29 -46.83 0.11
CA VAL A 518 -0.06 -46.24 0.61
C VAL A 518 -0.35 -45.69 1.99
N SER A 519 0.37 -46.15 3.01
CA SER A 519 0.22 -45.62 4.37
C SER A 519 0.71 -44.15 4.41
N ASP A 520 0.05 -43.29 5.16
CA ASP A 520 0.40 -41.87 5.31
C ASP A 520 1.86 -41.66 5.76
N ILE A 521 2.43 -42.65 6.47
CA ILE A 521 3.81 -42.67 6.94
C ILE A 521 4.80 -42.77 5.77
N ASP A 522 4.53 -43.57 4.74
CA ASP A 522 5.43 -43.70 3.58
C ASP A 522 5.40 -42.44 2.70
N ARG A 523 4.27 -41.79 2.60
CA ARG A 523 4.11 -40.54 1.83
C ARG A 523 4.89 -39.39 2.46
N GLU A 524 4.78 -39.19 3.76
CA GLU A 524 5.54 -38.15 4.47
C GLU A 524 7.06 -38.44 4.44
N ALA A 525 7.49 -39.71 4.50
CA ALA A 525 8.88 -40.10 4.35
C ALA A 525 9.44 -39.72 2.97
N VAL A 526 8.68 -39.93 1.90
CA VAL A 526 9.06 -39.54 0.52
C VAL A 526 9.11 -38.02 0.41
N LEU A 527 8.16 -37.30 0.97
CA LEU A 527 8.11 -35.83 0.97
C LEU A 527 9.27 -35.20 1.78
N ALA A 528 9.79 -35.92 2.78
CA ALA A 528 10.92 -35.48 3.61
C ALA A 528 12.30 -35.96 3.09
N SER A 529 12.34 -36.54 1.86
CA SER A 529 13.60 -37.06 1.32
C SER A 529 14.64 -35.96 1.09
N PRO A 530 15.95 -36.18 1.42
CA PRO A 530 16.98 -35.16 1.27
C PRO A 530 17.14 -34.65 -0.18
N GLU A 531 16.95 -35.52 -1.17
CA GLU A 531 17.04 -35.14 -2.57
C GLU A 531 15.93 -34.15 -2.97
N ARG A 532 14.69 -34.44 -2.56
CA ARG A 532 13.55 -33.54 -2.82
C ARG A 532 13.77 -32.16 -2.15
N LEU A 533 14.22 -32.17 -0.90
CA LEU A 533 14.52 -30.92 -0.18
C LEU A 533 15.62 -30.11 -0.90
N ALA A 534 16.69 -30.78 -1.34
CA ALA A 534 17.76 -30.11 -2.10
C ALA A 534 17.27 -29.54 -3.43
N ASN A 535 16.43 -30.28 -4.15
CA ASN A 535 15.82 -29.83 -5.41
C ASN A 535 14.88 -28.62 -5.21
N ILE A 536 14.04 -28.61 -4.16
CA ILE A 536 13.18 -27.47 -3.83
C ILE A 536 14.01 -26.23 -3.51
N VAL A 537 15.07 -26.36 -2.69
CA VAL A 537 15.97 -25.23 -2.40
C VAL A 537 16.69 -24.77 -3.65
N GLY A 538 17.14 -25.70 -4.52
CA GLY A 538 17.70 -25.37 -5.85
C GLY A 538 16.72 -24.56 -6.70
N TYR A 539 15.48 -25.05 -6.85
CA TYR A 539 14.43 -24.36 -7.60
C TYR A 539 14.16 -22.94 -7.03
N ILE A 540 14.02 -22.81 -5.71
CA ILE A 540 13.80 -21.50 -5.08
C ILE A 540 14.95 -20.54 -5.41
N ARG A 541 16.21 -21.00 -5.33
CA ARG A 541 17.38 -20.17 -5.63
C ARG A 541 17.44 -19.73 -7.09
N GLU A 542 17.18 -20.64 -8.02
CA GLU A 542 17.21 -20.38 -9.45
C GLU A 542 16.10 -19.41 -9.90
N HIS A 543 14.90 -19.55 -9.31
CA HIS A 543 13.73 -18.76 -9.69
C HIS A 543 13.45 -17.59 -8.74
N PHE A 544 14.28 -17.37 -7.71
CA PHE A 544 14.02 -16.34 -6.70
C PHE A 544 13.89 -14.95 -7.32
N ASP A 545 14.85 -14.56 -8.15
CA ASP A 545 14.88 -13.24 -8.75
C ASP A 545 13.68 -13.00 -9.68
N GLN A 546 13.29 -14.02 -10.44
CA GLN A 546 12.10 -13.99 -11.29
C GLN A 546 10.81 -13.88 -10.49
N LYS A 547 10.59 -14.79 -9.53
CA LYS A 547 9.33 -14.87 -8.76
C LYS A 547 9.15 -13.69 -7.80
N THR A 548 10.24 -13.13 -7.28
CA THR A 548 10.20 -11.94 -6.43
C THR A 548 10.43 -10.63 -7.17
N LYS A 549 10.52 -10.67 -8.52
CA LYS A 549 10.79 -9.51 -9.38
C LYS A 549 12.03 -8.73 -8.95
N ARG A 550 13.15 -9.40 -8.67
CA ARG A 550 14.36 -8.77 -8.13
C ARG A 550 15.01 -7.81 -9.13
N ASN A 551 14.75 -7.97 -10.40
CA ASN A 551 15.18 -7.04 -11.46
C ASN A 551 14.31 -5.76 -11.54
N SER A 552 13.27 -5.66 -10.74
CA SER A 552 12.39 -4.49 -10.66
C SER A 552 12.74 -3.64 -9.45
N PHE A 553 12.89 -2.34 -9.68
CA PHE A 553 13.28 -1.40 -8.64
C PHE A 553 12.11 -0.49 -8.27
N TYR A 554 11.98 -0.22 -6.96
CA TYR A 554 11.03 0.75 -6.46
C TYR A 554 11.61 1.46 -5.23
N LYS A 555 11.03 2.56 -4.83
CA LYS A 555 11.44 3.30 -3.65
C LYS A 555 10.47 3.07 -2.51
N LEU A 556 10.99 2.66 -1.36
CA LEU A 556 10.21 2.53 -0.14
C LEU A 556 10.87 3.38 0.94
N LYS A 557 10.13 4.36 1.46
CA LYS A 557 10.66 5.40 2.35
C LYS A 557 11.88 6.04 1.72
N ASP A 558 12.92 6.32 1.97
CA ASP A 558 14.02 6.95 1.23
C ASP A 558 15.03 5.94 0.63
N ARG A 559 14.69 4.62 0.66
CA ARG A 559 15.57 3.56 0.14
C ARG A 559 15.08 3.05 -1.21
N ARG A 560 15.99 2.92 -2.18
CA ARG A 560 15.76 2.17 -3.42
C ARG A 560 15.90 0.69 -3.11
N LEU A 561 14.87 -0.09 -3.43
CA LEU A 561 14.80 -1.52 -3.18
C LEU A 561 14.68 -2.28 -4.50
N ALA A 562 15.36 -3.43 -4.58
CA ALA A 562 15.26 -4.36 -5.68
C ALA A 562 14.31 -5.51 -5.32
N GLY A 563 13.23 -5.67 -6.09
CA GLY A 563 12.26 -6.74 -5.92
C GLY A 563 11.59 -6.83 -4.56
N PHE A 564 10.88 -7.90 -4.38
CA PHE A 564 10.09 -8.18 -3.18
C PHE A 564 10.75 -9.28 -2.34
N ASN A 565 10.21 -9.55 -1.17
CA ASN A 565 10.60 -10.67 -0.35
C ASN A 565 9.57 -11.81 -0.36
N SER A 566 9.93 -12.90 0.31
CA SER A 566 9.13 -14.11 0.33
C SER A 566 9.05 -14.76 1.71
N ILE A 567 7.98 -15.55 1.91
CA ILE A 567 7.84 -16.50 3.00
C ILE A 567 7.91 -17.91 2.41
N PHE A 568 8.56 -18.82 3.12
CA PHE A 568 8.56 -20.24 2.81
C PHE A 568 7.84 -21.01 3.94
N ALA A 569 6.62 -21.46 3.64
CA ALA A 569 5.79 -22.23 4.54
C ALA A 569 6.10 -23.73 4.42
N VAL A 570 6.54 -24.32 5.52
CA VAL A 570 6.95 -25.73 5.59
C VAL A 570 6.08 -26.54 6.56
N SER A 571 6.03 -27.86 6.38
CA SER A 571 5.07 -28.73 7.07
C SER A 571 5.32 -28.86 8.58
N SER A 572 6.56 -28.81 9.03
CA SER A 572 6.91 -29.06 10.43
C SER A 572 8.18 -28.34 10.85
N ILE A 573 8.46 -28.30 12.16
CA ILE A 573 9.73 -27.78 12.71
C ILE A 573 10.92 -28.58 12.17
N ASP A 574 10.78 -29.89 12.03
CA ASP A 574 11.84 -30.76 11.48
C ASP A 574 12.11 -30.44 10.00
N ALA A 575 11.06 -30.16 9.22
CA ALA A 575 11.20 -29.67 7.85
C ALA A 575 11.91 -28.31 7.83
N ALA A 576 11.54 -27.36 8.72
CA ALA A 576 12.18 -26.06 8.81
C ALA A 576 13.68 -26.15 9.08
N LYS A 577 14.09 -27.05 10.01
CA LYS A 577 15.50 -27.33 10.31
C LYS A 577 16.25 -27.83 9.07
N LYS A 578 15.69 -28.84 8.39
CA LYS A 578 16.30 -29.43 7.20
C LYS A 578 16.42 -28.42 6.05
N TYR A 579 15.37 -27.67 5.77
CA TYR A 579 15.40 -26.62 4.74
C TYR A 579 16.38 -25.50 5.06
N TYR A 580 16.41 -25.03 6.31
CA TYR A 580 17.37 -24.00 6.71
C TYR A 580 18.83 -24.46 6.56
N ALA A 581 19.12 -25.69 6.98
CA ALA A 581 20.43 -26.29 6.81
C ALA A 581 20.82 -26.45 5.34
N GLU A 582 19.88 -26.86 4.48
CA GLU A 582 20.13 -27.02 3.04
C GLU A 582 20.32 -25.65 2.35
N PHE A 583 19.58 -24.60 2.71
CA PHE A 583 19.85 -23.24 2.26
C PHE A 583 21.24 -22.78 2.66
N LYS A 584 21.63 -23.00 3.93
CA LYS A 584 22.96 -22.65 4.42
C LYS A 584 24.07 -23.34 3.62
N LYS A 585 23.91 -24.63 3.32
CA LYS A 585 24.82 -25.43 2.51
C LYS A 585 24.92 -24.91 1.07
N GLN A 586 23.79 -24.74 0.38
CA GLN A 586 23.75 -24.31 -1.01
C GLN A 586 24.14 -22.83 -1.21
N LEU A 587 24.04 -22.00 -0.20
CA LEU A 587 24.45 -20.59 -0.21
C LEU A 587 25.92 -20.38 0.24
N ALA A 588 26.62 -21.42 0.72
CA ALA A 588 27.97 -21.30 1.26
C ALA A 588 28.96 -20.72 0.24
N ASP A 589 28.88 -21.21 -1.01
CA ASP A 589 29.79 -20.82 -2.09
C ASP A 589 29.32 -19.56 -2.85
N VAL A 590 28.15 -18.99 -2.48
CA VAL A 590 27.64 -17.75 -3.11
C VAL A 590 28.34 -16.54 -2.49
N PRO A 591 28.86 -15.60 -3.29
CA PRO A 591 29.44 -14.36 -2.79
C PRO A 591 28.51 -13.63 -1.84
N SER A 592 29.05 -13.01 -0.79
CA SER A 592 28.26 -12.40 0.29
C SER A 592 27.30 -11.31 -0.18
N ASP A 593 27.64 -10.59 -1.25
CA ASP A 593 26.83 -9.52 -1.90
C ASP A 593 25.64 -10.07 -2.68
N LYS A 594 25.73 -11.32 -3.17
CA LYS A 594 24.67 -12.01 -3.92
C LYS A 594 23.91 -13.04 -3.11
N ARG A 595 24.35 -13.27 -1.87
CA ARG A 595 23.76 -14.29 -1.00
C ARG A 595 22.39 -13.87 -0.50
N LEU A 596 21.38 -14.73 -0.67
CA LEU A 596 20.06 -14.51 -0.11
C LEU A 596 20.10 -14.48 1.42
N LYS A 597 19.43 -13.51 2.01
CA LYS A 597 19.28 -13.40 3.47
C LYS A 597 18.11 -14.26 3.91
N VAL A 598 18.41 -15.42 4.44
CA VAL A 598 17.44 -16.42 4.91
C VAL A 598 17.37 -16.38 6.42
N ALA A 599 16.17 -16.29 6.96
CA ALA A 599 15.91 -16.41 8.40
C ALA A 599 14.82 -17.46 8.64
N THR A 600 14.77 -18.00 9.86
CA THR A 600 13.71 -18.92 10.27
C THR A 600 13.16 -18.56 11.63
N ILE A 601 11.87 -18.79 11.80
CA ILE A 601 11.19 -18.62 13.09
C ILE A 601 10.09 -19.65 13.25
N TYR A 602 10.01 -20.26 14.41
CA TYR A 602 8.95 -21.16 14.82
C TYR A 602 8.81 -21.15 16.34
N SER A 603 7.66 -21.56 16.83
CA SER A 603 7.35 -21.70 18.24
C SER A 603 6.80 -23.09 18.53
N PHE A 604 6.69 -23.44 19.83
CA PHE A 604 5.99 -24.64 20.24
C PHE A 604 4.48 -24.47 19.98
N GLY A 605 3.94 -25.35 19.17
CA GLY A 605 2.53 -25.47 18.89
C GLY A 605 2.26 -26.84 18.34
N VAL A 606 1.08 -27.37 18.56
CA VAL A 606 0.65 -28.64 17.95
C VAL A 606 0.66 -28.40 16.44
N ASN A 607 1.62 -29.01 15.74
CA ASN A 607 1.76 -28.90 14.30
C ASN A 607 0.85 -29.92 13.56
N ASP A 608 -0.10 -30.52 14.28
CA ASP A 608 -1.09 -31.38 13.67
C ASP A 608 -2.01 -30.55 12.80
N GLU A 609 -2.19 -31.00 11.56
CA GLU A 609 -3.18 -30.44 10.65
C GLU A 609 -4.55 -30.74 11.26
N ASP A 610 -5.20 -29.73 11.84
CA ASP A 610 -6.60 -29.86 12.23
C ASP A 610 -7.43 -30.16 10.98
N ALA A 611 -8.35 -31.10 11.11
CA ALA A 611 -9.19 -31.60 10.02
C ALA A 611 -10.03 -30.49 9.34
N ASP A 612 -10.15 -29.33 9.97
CA ASP A 612 -10.88 -28.12 9.55
C ASP A 612 -10.00 -27.10 8.81
N GLY A 613 -8.71 -27.38 8.61
CA GLY A 613 -7.81 -26.50 7.84
C GLY A 613 -7.45 -25.20 8.55
N MET A 614 -7.63 -25.11 9.86
CA MET A 614 -7.14 -24.00 10.67
C MET A 614 -5.65 -24.15 10.90
N ILE A 615 -4.91 -23.07 10.73
CA ILE A 615 -3.49 -23.01 11.12
C ILE A 615 -3.46 -22.65 12.60
N ASP A 616 -3.11 -23.60 13.46
CA ASP A 616 -2.83 -23.31 14.85
C ASP A 616 -1.43 -22.69 14.96
N GLU A 617 -1.39 -21.36 15.13
CA GLU A 617 -0.16 -20.64 15.44
C GLU A 617 -0.10 -20.46 16.95
N ASN A 618 0.31 -21.46 17.69
CA ASN A 618 0.51 -21.30 19.11
C ASN A 618 1.63 -20.30 19.42
N SER A 619 1.42 -19.62 20.52
CA SER A 619 2.12 -18.51 21.15
C SER A 619 3.65 -18.52 20.96
N GLU A 620 4.28 -17.36 21.15
CA GLU A 620 5.71 -17.08 21.33
C GLU A 620 6.38 -17.93 22.43
N ASP A 621 5.80 -19.07 22.80
CA ASP A 621 6.33 -19.95 23.85
C ASP A 621 7.30 -20.96 23.27
N THR A 622 8.58 -20.74 23.55
CA THR A 622 9.68 -21.68 23.25
C THR A 622 9.89 -22.71 24.34
N THR A 623 9.19 -22.61 25.49
CA THR A 623 9.44 -23.50 26.64
C THR A 623 8.99 -24.94 26.39
N GLY A 624 8.03 -25.15 25.51
CA GLY A 624 7.55 -26.46 25.10
C GLY A 624 8.34 -27.13 23.96
N LEU A 625 9.31 -26.42 23.34
CA LEU A 625 10.16 -27.01 22.30
C LEU A 625 11.06 -28.10 22.93
N ASP A 626 11.22 -29.21 22.21
CA ASP A 626 12.25 -30.19 22.53
C ASP A 626 13.64 -29.53 22.48
N VAL A 627 14.60 -30.10 23.22
CA VAL A 627 15.94 -29.54 23.36
C VAL A 627 16.62 -29.35 22.01
N SER A 628 16.51 -30.33 21.11
CA SER A 628 17.10 -30.27 19.76
C SER A 628 16.51 -29.13 18.91
N SER A 629 15.20 -28.90 18.98
CA SER A 629 14.53 -27.83 18.25
C SER A 629 14.88 -26.46 18.79
N ARG A 630 15.05 -26.33 20.11
CA ARG A 630 15.47 -25.08 20.75
C ARG A 630 16.93 -24.76 20.43
N ASP A 631 17.83 -25.73 20.52
CA ASP A 631 19.26 -25.56 20.23
C ASP A 631 19.46 -25.15 18.76
N PHE A 632 18.70 -25.77 17.85
CA PHE A 632 18.75 -25.41 16.45
C PHE A 632 18.24 -23.95 16.20
N LEU A 633 17.15 -23.57 16.86
CA LEU A 633 16.61 -22.21 16.75
C LEU A 633 17.60 -21.19 17.32
N ASP A 634 18.28 -21.48 18.44
CA ASP A 634 19.34 -20.65 19.00
C ASP A 634 20.52 -20.51 18.01
N ALA A 635 20.90 -21.59 17.33
CA ALA A 635 21.93 -21.55 16.29
C ALA A 635 21.50 -20.67 15.10
N ALA A 636 20.26 -20.81 14.64
CA ALA A 636 19.72 -19.97 13.56
C ALA A 636 19.59 -18.49 13.98
N ILE A 637 19.22 -18.21 15.22
CA ILE A 637 19.20 -16.84 15.78
C ILE A 637 20.64 -16.30 15.90
N THR A 638 21.62 -17.14 16.17
CA THR A 638 23.04 -16.73 16.19
C THR A 638 23.50 -16.30 14.79
N ASP A 639 23.15 -17.05 13.74
CA ASP A 639 23.40 -16.67 12.35
C ASP A 639 22.71 -15.33 12.01
N TYR A 640 21.47 -15.15 12.46
CA TYR A 640 20.73 -13.91 12.30
C TYR A 640 21.39 -12.73 13.03
N ASN A 641 21.84 -12.94 14.27
CA ASN A 641 22.56 -11.93 15.05
C ASN A 641 23.85 -11.50 14.33
N ALA A 642 24.58 -12.46 13.73
CA ALA A 642 25.76 -12.16 12.94
C ALA A 642 25.42 -11.35 11.66
N MET A 643 24.29 -11.67 11.01
CA MET A 643 23.84 -10.99 9.80
C MET A 643 23.41 -9.54 10.05
N PHE A 644 22.80 -9.25 11.19
CA PHE A 644 22.17 -7.95 11.47
C PHE A 644 22.79 -7.19 12.66
N GLY A 645 23.81 -7.72 13.31
CA GLY A 645 24.47 -7.07 14.46
C GLY A 645 23.59 -7.00 15.71
N THR A 646 22.78 -8.03 15.96
CA THR A 646 21.84 -8.12 17.09
C THR A 646 22.31 -9.14 18.14
N SER A 647 21.55 -9.31 19.24
CA SER A 647 21.93 -10.23 20.34
C SER A 647 20.72 -10.97 20.94
N TYR A 648 19.88 -11.54 20.07
CA TYR A 648 18.71 -12.32 20.46
C TYR A 648 19.04 -13.77 20.79
N ASN A 649 18.15 -14.46 21.50
CA ASN A 649 18.17 -15.89 21.74
C ASN A 649 16.74 -16.41 22.05
N THR A 650 16.61 -17.71 22.35
CA THR A 650 15.30 -18.35 22.62
C THR A 650 14.74 -18.09 24.02
N SER A 651 15.38 -17.28 24.88
CA SER A 651 14.74 -16.86 26.15
C SER A 651 13.52 -15.99 25.89
N SER A 652 12.45 -16.16 26.66
CA SER A 652 11.13 -15.57 26.43
C SER A 652 11.16 -14.09 25.99
N ASP A 653 11.81 -13.21 26.77
CA ASP A 653 11.85 -11.77 26.45
C ASP A 653 12.68 -11.46 25.21
N LYS A 654 13.80 -12.16 25.00
CA LYS A 654 14.66 -11.95 23.85
C LYS A 654 14.07 -12.55 22.58
N PHE A 655 13.30 -13.63 22.71
CA PHE A 655 12.58 -14.22 21.58
C PHE A 655 11.45 -13.33 21.09
N GLN A 656 10.72 -12.67 22.01
CA GLN A 656 9.72 -11.66 21.61
C GLN A 656 10.35 -10.49 20.84
N ASN A 657 11.53 -10.04 21.28
CA ASN A 657 12.25 -8.99 20.57
C ASN A 657 12.77 -9.47 19.21
N TYR A 658 13.23 -10.73 19.12
CA TYR A 658 13.58 -11.37 17.85
C TYR A 658 12.39 -11.41 16.89
N TYR A 659 11.21 -11.86 17.36
CA TYR A 659 9.98 -11.86 16.56
C TYR A 659 9.64 -10.46 16.01
N LYS A 660 9.71 -9.43 16.86
CA LYS A 660 9.43 -8.05 16.46
C LYS A 660 10.44 -7.53 15.44
N ASP A 661 11.72 -7.84 15.61
CA ASP A 661 12.78 -7.42 14.71
C ASP A 661 12.67 -8.13 13.35
N VAL A 662 12.46 -9.46 13.34
CA VAL A 662 12.19 -10.23 12.10
C VAL A 662 10.98 -9.65 11.37
N SER A 663 9.86 -9.41 12.07
CA SER A 663 8.65 -8.81 11.51
C SER A 663 8.94 -7.47 10.84
N GLN A 664 9.70 -6.59 11.51
CA GLN A 664 10.05 -5.28 10.98
C GLN A 664 10.98 -5.38 9.77
N ARG A 665 12.00 -6.25 9.82
CA ARG A 665 12.95 -6.44 8.71
C ARG A 665 12.31 -7.05 7.46
N VAL A 666 11.32 -7.93 7.64
CA VAL A 666 10.50 -8.39 6.50
C VAL A 666 9.73 -7.22 5.90
N LYS A 667 9.08 -6.38 6.71
CA LYS A 667 8.37 -5.18 6.23
C LYS A 667 9.29 -4.18 5.55
N ASP A 668 10.52 -4.04 6.02
CA ASP A 668 11.53 -3.14 5.47
C ASP A 668 12.35 -3.77 4.32
N ARG A 669 12.00 -4.97 3.86
CA ARG A 669 12.66 -5.69 2.77
C ARG A 669 14.14 -6.01 3.06
N GLU A 670 14.50 -6.28 4.31
CA GLU A 670 15.88 -6.62 4.70
C GLU A 670 16.15 -8.13 4.74
N ILE A 671 15.09 -8.94 4.82
CA ILE A 671 15.12 -10.40 4.73
C ILE A 671 14.54 -10.81 3.37
N ASP A 672 15.23 -11.71 2.67
CA ASP A 672 14.80 -12.22 1.36
C ASP A 672 13.80 -13.37 1.51
N ILE A 673 14.13 -14.36 2.36
CA ILE A 673 13.28 -15.53 2.62
C ILE A 673 13.12 -15.72 4.12
N LEU A 674 11.86 -15.80 4.57
CA LEU A 674 11.54 -16.19 5.94
C LEU A 674 10.94 -17.61 5.94
N ILE A 675 11.64 -18.59 6.51
CA ILE A 675 11.14 -19.96 6.66
C ILE A 675 10.27 -20.04 7.91
N VAL A 676 9.04 -20.51 7.76
CA VAL A 676 8.06 -20.61 8.84
C VAL A 676 7.30 -21.93 8.80
N VAL A 677 6.81 -22.36 9.95
CA VAL A 677 5.88 -23.49 10.03
C VAL A 677 4.44 -22.99 10.02
N ASN A 678 4.03 -22.23 11.01
CA ASN A 678 2.70 -21.62 11.12
C ASN A 678 2.77 -20.10 11.34
N MET A 679 3.77 -19.61 12.05
CA MET A 679 3.95 -18.20 12.35
C MET A 679 4.04 -17.38 11.06
N PHE A 680 3.51 -16.17 11.08
CA PHE A 680 3.43 -15.24 9.94
C PHE A 680 2.48 -15.64 8.79
N LEU A 681 1.93 -16.86 8.78
CA LEU A 681 0.94 -17.26 7.76
C LEU A 681 -0.43 -16.62 8.00
N THR A 682 -0.72 -16.23 9.24
CA THR A 682 -1.94 -15.51 9.59
C THR A 682 -1.60 -14.25 10.38
N GLY A 683 -2.44 -13.22 10.34
CA GLY A 683 -2.27 -11.99 11.13
C GLY A 683 -1.13 -11.05 10.71
N PHE A 684 -0.15 -11.50 9.92
CA PHE A 684 0.99 -10.70 9.49
C PHE A 684 0.67 -9.84 8.26
N ASP A 685 1.07 -8.57 8.28
CA ASP A 685 0.89 -7.64 7.17
C ASP A 685 2.21 -6.99 6.76
N ALA A 686 2.63 -7.25 5.51
CA ALA A 686 3.81 -6.66 4.89
C ALA A 686 3.55 -6.40 3.40
N THR A 687 3.54 -5.15 3.00
CA THR A 687 3.30 -4.76 1.60
C THR A 687 4.44 -5.21 0.67
N THR A 688 5.65 -5.34 1.19
CA THR A 688 6.84 -5.83 0.47
C THR A 688 6.83 -7.34 0.22
N LEU A 689 5.98 -8.09 0.91
CA LEU A 689 5.85 -9.53 0.72
C LEU A 689 5.03 -9.82 -0.55
N ASN A 690 5.64 -10.43 -1.55
CA ASN A 690 4.98 -10.78 -2.82
C ASN A 690 4.88 -12.29 -3.03
N THR A 691 5.84 -13.07 -2.57
CA THR A 691 5.95 -14.49 -2.92
C THR A 691 5.79 -15.38 -1.69
N LEU A 692 4.97 -16.41 -1.83
CA LEU A 692 4.83 -17.48 -0.86
C LEU A 692 5.21 -18.82 -1.51
N TRP A 693 6.26 -19.44 -0.98
CA TRP A 693 6.65 -20.80 -1.31
C TRP A 693 5.96 -21.74 -0.33
N VAL A 694 5.35 -22.83 -0.82
CA VAL A 694 4.53 -23.71 0.02
C VAL A 694 4.95 -25.16 -0.14
N ASP A 695 5.53 -25.74 0.90
CA ASP A 695 5.71 -27.19 1.08
C ASP A 695 4.96 -27.68 2.32
N LYS A 696 3.70 -27.36 2.36
CA LYS A 696 2.77 -27.67 3.45
C LYS A 696 1.39 -27.98 2.88
N ASN A 697 0.64 -28.90 3.49
CA ASN A 697 -0.76 -29.13 3.13
C ASN A 697 -1.62 -28.03 3.76
N LEU A 698 -1.97 -27.04 2.96
CA LEU A 698 -2.87 -25.96 3.37
C LEU A 698 -4.27 -26.25 2.83
N ARG A 699 -5.30 -25.99 3.64
CA ARG A 699 -6.71 -26.18 3.27
C ARG A 699 -7.57 -25.04 3.79
N LEU A 700 -8.70 -24.81 3.14
CA LEU A 700 -9.75 -23.91 3.59
C LEU A 700 -9.25 -22.56 4.12
N HIS A 701 -9.49 -22.25 5.39
CA HIS A 701 -9.09 -21.00 6.05
C HIS A 701 -7.60 -20.75 5.97
N GLY A 702 -6.79 -21.75 6.36
CA GLY A 702 -5.34 -21.64 6.41
C GLY A 702 -4.73 -21.36 5.04
N LEU A 703 -5.25 -21.98 3.99
CA LEU A 703 -4.79 -21.76 2.62
C LEU A 703 -5.04 -20.30 2.18
N LEU A 704 -6.28 -19.82 2.28
CA LEU A 704 -6.62 -18.49 1.81
C LEU A 704 -5.97 -17.40 2.65
N GLN A 705 -5.82 -17.61 3.96
CA GLN A 705 -5.12 -16.69 4.85
C GLN A 705 -3.63 -16.60 4.54
N ALA A 706 -2.96 -17.73 4.29
CA ALA A 706 -1.55 -17.75 3.90
C ALA A 706 -1.33 -17.06 2.55
N PHE A 707 -2.15 -17.35 1.55
CA PHE A 707 -2.10 -16.70 0.23
C PHE A 707 -2.30 -15.18 0.36
N SER A 708 -3.25 -14.76 1.19
CA SER A 708 -3.57 -13.34 1.43
C SER A 708 -2.45 -12.55 2.13
N ARG A 709 -1.33 -13.17 2.51
CA ARG A 709 -0.14 -12.44 2.95
C ARG A 709 0.55 -11.74 1.78
N THR A 710 0.44 -12.27 0.57
CA THR A 710 1.14 -11.78 -0.62
C THR A 710 0.38 -10.73 -1.42
N ASN A 711 -0.92 -10.56 -1.21
CA ASN A 711 -1.81 -9.78 -2.08
C ASN A 711 -2.03 -8.32 -1.66
N ARG A 712 -1.19 -7.77 -0.80
CA ARG A 712 -1.24 -6.35 -0.43
C ARG A 712 -0.75 -5.47 -1.56
N ILE A 713 -1.47 -4.39 -1.83
CA ILE A 713 -1.05 -3.37 -2.78
C ILE A 713 0.16 -2.61 -2.21
N LEU A 714 1.15 -2.38 -3.04
CA LEU A 714 2.28 -1.52 -2.74
C LEU A 714 2.45 -0.43 -3.79
N ASN A 715 2.54 -0.85 -5.07
CA ASN A 715 2.78 0.01 -6.23
C ASN A 715 2.30 -0.70 -7.50
N SER A 716 2.44 -0.07 -8.66
CA SER A 716 2.04 -0.65 -9.95
C SER A 716 2.90 -1.84 -10.41
N VAL A 717 4.09 -2.02 -9.83
CA VAL A 717 4.97 -3.16 -10.10
C VAL A 717 4.42 -4.45 -9.50
N LYS A 718 3.85 -4.35 -8.29
CA LYS A 718 3.22 -5.48 -7.60
C LYS A 718 1.77 -5.62 -8.05
N THR A 719 1.53 -6.44 -9.05
CA THR A 719 0.21 -6.61 -9.69
C THR A 719 -0.55 -7.86 -9.24
N PHE A 720 0.10 -8.78 -8.53
CA PHE A 720 -0.49 -10.00 -7.97
C PHE A 720 0.35 -10.54 -6.81
N GLY A 721 -0.26 -11.40 -5.98
CA GLY A 721 0.44 -12.25 -5.04
C GLY A 721 0.92 -13.52 -5.73
N ASN A 722 2.19 -13.85 -5.60
CA ASN A 722 2.80 -15.00 -6.27
C ASN A 722 2.91 -16.19 -5.31
N ILE A 723 2.31 -17.31 -5.66
CA ILE A 723 2.26 -18.53 -4.84
C ILE A 723 2.91 -19.66 -5.63
N VAL A 724 3.85 -20.36 -5.02
CA VAL A 724 4.50 -21.54 -5.61
C VAL A 724 4.33 -22.72 -4.67
N CYS A 725 3.57 -23.72 -5.11
CA CYS A 725 3.23 -24.89 -4.34
C CYS A 725 4.09 -26.09 -4.76
N PHE A 726 4.83 -26.68 -3.82
CA PHE A 726 5.59 -27.92 -4.01
C PHE A 726 4.80 -29.18 -3.59
N ARG A 727 3.53 -29.00 -3.25
CA ARG A 727 2.53 -30.05 -3.04
C ARG A 727 1.33 -29.80 -3.95
N ASN A 728 0.59 -30.83 -4.27
CA ASN A 728 -0.62 -30.67 -5.08
C ASN A 728 -1.74 -30.05 -4.23
N LEU A 729 -1.86 -28.73 -4.30
CA LEU A 729 -2.89 -27.94 -3.61
C LEU A 729 -3.98 -27.41 -4.54
N GLU A 730 -4.01 -27.80 -5.83
CA GLU A 730 -4.93 -27.24 -6.80
C GLU A 730 -6.40 -27.41 -6.38
N LYS A 731 -6.77 -28.65 -6.01
CA LYS A 731 -8.12 -28.94 -5.53
C LYS A 731 -8.46 -28.16 -4.27
N ALA A 732 -7.54 -28.12 -3.28
CA ALA A 732 -7.74 -27.40 -2.03
C ALA A 732 -7.86 -25.87 -2.27
N THR A 733 -7.11 -25.33 -3.24
CA THR A 733 -7.19 -23.93 -3.64
C THR A 733 -8.56 -23.59 -4.22
N ASN A 734 -9.04 -24.38 -5.17
CA ASN A 734 -10.34 -24.17 -5.81
C ASN A 734 -11.50 -24.30 -4.81
N GLU A 735 -11.46 -25.31 -3.92
CA GLU A 735 -12.44 -25.49 -2.86
C GLU A 735 -12.45 -24.31 -1.88
N SER A 736 -11.28 -23.79 -1.50
CA SER A 736 -11.16 -22.64 -0.59
C SER A 736 -11.69 -21.36 -1.23
N ILE A 737 -11.40 -21.12 -2.51
CA ILE A 737 -11.90 -19.96 -3.25
C ILE A 737 -13.42 -20.05 -3.42
N ALA A 738 -13.96 -21.21 -3.76
CA ALA A 738 -15.40 -21.40 -3.90
C ALA A 738 -16.16 -21.20 -2.57
N LEU A 739 -15.55 -21.57 -1.44
CA LEU A 739 -16.16 -21.44 -0.12
C LEU A 739 -16.19 -19.98 0.36
N PHE A 740 -15.11 -19.21 0.16
CA PHE A 740 -14.93 -17.85 0.69
C PHE A 740 -15.10 -16.74 -0.35
N GLY A 741 -15.35 -17.08 -1.59
CA GLY A 741 -15.66 -16.15 -2.66
C GLY A 741 -17.06 -16.37 -3.21
N ASP A 742 -17.10 -16.97 -4.37
CA ASP A 742 -18.31 -17.44 -5.05
C ASP A 742 -17.95 -18.68 -5.90
N LYS A 743 -18.91 -19.48 -6.31
CA LYS A 743 -18.64 -20.68 -7.12
C LYS A 743 -17.91 -20.40 -8.44
N GLU A 744 -18.06 -19.17 -8.98
CA GLU A 744 -17.37 -18.70 -10.19
C GLU A 744 -16.15 -17.82 -9.89
N ALA A 745 -15.76 -17.69 -8.63
CA ALA A 745 -14.74 -16.76 -8.19
C ALA A 745 -13.31 -17.08 -8.64
N SER A 746 -13.02 -18.31 -9.05
CA SER A 746 -11.66 -18.72 -9.44
C SER A 746 -11.11 -17.86 -10.59
N GLY A 747 -11.93 -17.50 -11.55
CA GLY A 747 -11.53 -16.63 -12.68
C GLY A 747 -11.21 -15.17 -12.31
N ILE A 748 -11.65 -14.71 -11.12
CA ILE A 748 -11.38 -13.36 -10.61
C ILE A 748 -10.20 -13.40 -9.62
N VAL A 749 -10.17 -14.42 -8.78
CA VAL A 749 -9.19 -14.55 -7.69
C VAL A 749 -7.82 -15.01 -8.18
N LEU A 750 -7.80 -15.86 -9.20
CA LEU A 750 -6.57 -16.37 -9.81
C LEU A 750 -6.27 -15.63 -11.13
N LEU A 751 -5.00 -15.35 -11.37
CA LEU A 751 -4.56 -14.88 -12.69
C LEU A 751 -4.84 -15.95 -13.75
N LYS A 752 -5.08 -15.48 -14.98
CA LYS A 752 -5.17 -16.30 -16.16
C LYS A 752 -3.85 -17.04 -16.44
N SER A 753 -3.91 -18.07 -17.25
CA SER A 753 -2.73 -18.85 -17.65
C SER A 753 -1.76 -18.05 -18.52
N TYR A 754 -0.53 -18.54 -18.64
CA TYR A 754 0.47 -17.99 -19.57
C TYR A 754 -0.08 -17.85 -20.99
N ALA A 755 -0.71 -18.91 -21.51
CA ALA A 755 -1.25 -18.92 -22.87
C ALA A 755 -2.31 -17.84 -23.08
N GLU A 756 -3.17 -17.59 -22.10
CA GLU A 756 -4.20 -16.56 -22.18
C GLU A 756 -3.59 -15.14 -22.18
N TYR A 757 -2.59 -14.85 -21.34
CA TYR A 757 -1.90 -13.56 -21.39
C TYR A 757 -1.03 -13.39 -22.63
N TYR A 758 -0.45 -14.48 -23.15
CA TYR A 758 0.42 -14.44 -24.31
C TYR A 758 -0.35 -14.30 -25.64
N HIS A 759 -1.40 -15.10 -25.84
CA HIS A 759 -2.18 -15.13 -27.08
C HIS A 759 -3.46 -14.28 -27.03
N GLY A 760 -4.00 -14.01 -25.83
CA GLY A 760 -5.29 -13.38 -25.61
C GLY A 760 -6.37 -14.39 -25.23
N TYR A 761 -7.50 -13.88 -24.75
CA TYR A 761 -8.62 -14.69 -24.28
C TYR A 761 -9.96 -13.96 -24.46
N LYS A 762 -11.06 -14.69 -24.34
CA LYS A 762 -12.41 -14.11 -24.31
C LYS A 762 -12.88 -13.93 -22.86
N ASP A 763 -13.38 -12.74 -22.55
CA ASP A 763 -13.99 -12.41 -21.28
C ASP A 763 -15.44 -11.95 -21.51
N GLY A 764 -16.38 -12.89 -21.36
CA GLY A 764 -17.75 -12.73 -21.85
C GLY A 764 -17.77 -12.50 -23.36
N ASP A 765 -18.40 -11.38 -23.78
CA ASP A 765 -18.46 -10.97 -25.18
C ASP A 765 -17.23 -10.16 -25.64
N LYS A 766 -16.27 -9.89 -24.75
CA LYS A 766 -15.08 -9.09 -25.08
C LYS A 766 -13.90 -10.00 -25.41
N GLU A 767 -13.23 -9.71 -26.51
CA GLU A 767 -11.95 -10.31 -26.86
C GLU A 767 -10.82 -9.48 -26.23
N ILE A 768 -10.04 -10.09 -25.32
CA ILE A 768 -8.90 -9.48 -24.68
C ILE A 768 -7.64 -9.90 -25.44
N ARG A 769 -6.93 -8.93 -25.97
CA ARG A 769 -5.71 -9.14 -26.77
C ARG A 769 -4.56 -9.58 -25.86
N GLY A 770 -3.73 -10.48 -26.34
CA GLY A 770 -2.52 -10.95 -25.66
C GLY A 770 -1.26 -10.22 -26.09
N TYR A 771 -0.16 -10.53 -25.41
CA TYR A 771 1.17 -9.96 -25.64
C TYR A 771 1.62 -10.07 -27.09
N ALA A 772 1.50 -11.26 -27.69
CA ALA A 772 1.92 -11.49 -29.09
C ALA A 772 1.19 -10.56 -30.08
N SER A 773 -0.11 -10.33 -29.88
CA SER A 773 -0.90 -9.43 -30.72
C SER A 773 -0.49 -7.96 -30.56
N PHE A 774 -0.22 -7.51 -29.33
CA PHE A 774 0.26 -6.15 -29.09
C PHE A 774 1.63 -5.91 -29.69
N VAL A 775 2.56 -6.87 -29.53
CA VAL A 775 3.91 -6.76 -30.09
C VAL A 775 3.90 -6.81 -31.62
N ALA A 776 3.06 -7.67 -32.23
CA ALA A 776 2.92 -7.71 -33.69
C ALA A 776 2.45 -6.34 -34.24
N GLU A 777 1.44 -5.73 -33.62
CA GLU A 777 0.99 -4.38 -33.99
C GLU A 777 2.07 -3.32 -33.77
N LEU A 778 2.85 -3.43 -32.69
CA LEU A 778 3.95 -2.49 -32.41
C LEU A 778 5.01 -2.55 -33.51
N LEU A 779 5.46 -3.76 -33.90
CA LEU A 779 6.48 -3.96 -34.94
C LEU A 779 6.00 -3.54 -36.32
N GLU A 780 4.68 -3.71 -36.61
CA GLU A 780 4.07 -3.32 -37.88
C GLU A 780 3.94 -1.79 -37.99
N LYS A 781 3.42 -1.13 -36.95
CA LYS A 781 3.12 0.31 -36.99
C LYS A 781 4.32 1.20 -36.66
N PHE A 782 5.23 0.70 -35.82
CA PHE A 782 6.36 1.44 -35.27
C PHE A 782 7.63 0.59 -35.27
N PRO A 783 8.24 0.32 -36.46
CA PRO A 783 9.44 -0.49 -36.53
C PRO A 783 10.58 0.04 -35.65
N VAL A 784 11.40 -0.89 -35.13
CA VAL A 784 12.49 -0.55 -34.20
C VAL A 784 13.49 0.40 -34.88
N GLY A 785 13.80 1.50 -34.22
CA GLY A 785 14.77 2.51 -34.68
C GLY A 785 14.20 3.53 -35.64
N GLU A 786 12.93 3.48 -36.01
CA GLU A 786 12.27 4.52 -36.79
C GLU A 786 11.68 5.63 -35.90
N ARG A 787 11.74 6.87 -36.40
CA ARG A 787 11.14 8.01 -35.67
C ARG A 787 9.61 8.01 -35.80
N ILE A 788 8.93 8.17 -34.70
CA ILE A 788 7.47 8.27 -34.63
C ILE A 788 7.08 9.72 -34.94
N ILE A 789 6.56 9.95 -36.15
CA ILE A 789 6.16 11.27 -36.66
C ILE A 789 4.64 11.43 -36.59
N GLY A 790 4.19 12.57 -36.09
CA GLY A 790 2.78 12.93 -36.03
C GLY A 790 2.15 12.62 -34.66
N GLU A 791 1.42 13.60 -34.15
CA GLU A 791 0.86 13.56 -32.78
C GLU A 791 -0.04 12.33 -32.54
N GLN A 792 -0.87 11.96 -33.51
CA GLN A 792 -1.74 10.79 -33.38
C GLN A 792 -0.93 9.48 -33.30
N ASN A 793 0.08 9.33 -34.15
CA ASN A 793 0.96 8.16 -34.12
C ASN A 793 1.73 8.06 -32.77
N GLN A 794 2.14 9.19 -32.24
CA GLN A 794 2.82 9.26 -30.94
C GLN A 794 1.87 8.84 -29.80
N LYS A 795 0.62 9.30 -29.82
CA LYS A 795 -0.42 8.89 -28.86
C LYS A 795 -0.71 7.38 -28.97
N ASP A 796 -0.84 6.86 -30.19
CA ASP A 796 -1.13 5.45 -30.44
C ASP A 796 0.05 4.56 -30.00
N PHE A 797 1.27 4.98 -30.25
CA PHE A 797 2.48 4.30 -29.77
C PHE A 797 2.49 4.23 -28.24
N ILE A 798 2.28 5.34 -27.55
CA ILE A 798 2.28 5.39 -26.08
C ILE A 798 1.22 4.44 -25.50
N LYS A 799 0.01 4.44 -26.05
CA LYS A 799 -1.07 3.54 -25.61
C LYS A 799 -0.70 2.08 -25.80
N LEU A 800 -0.15 1.75 -26.97
CA LEU A 800 0.21 0.39 -27.34
C LEU A 800 1.39 -0.13 -26.50
N TYR A 801 2.44 0.68 -26.37
CA TYR A 801 3.63 0.30 -25.60
C TYR A 801 3.31 0.20 -24.09
N SER A 802 2.46 1.06 -23.54
CA SER A 802 1.96 0.92 -22.16
C SER A 802 1.21 -0.39 -21.93
N ALA A 803 0.39 -0.83 -22.91
CA ALA A 803 -0.29 -2.10 -22.83
C ALA A 803 0.70 -3.28 -22.82
N ILE A 804 1.72 -3.22 -23.69
CA ILE A 804 2.81 -4.23 -23.74
C ILE A 804 3.54 -4.30 -22.40
N LEU A 805 3.94 -3.16 -21.84
CA LEU A 805 4.63 -3.11 -20.55
C LEU A 805 3.81 -3.78 -19.43
N ARG A 806 2.50 -3.52 -19.37
CA ARG A 806 1.60 -4.13 -18.37
C ARG A 806 1.52 -5.64 -18.51
N VAL A 807 1.28 -6.14 -19.71
CA VAL A 807 1.16 -7.59 -19.95
C VAL A 807 2.51 -8.29 -19.76
N ARG A 808 3.59 -7.69 -20.24
CA ARG A 808 4.94 -8.22 -20.05
C ARG A 808 5.31 -8.30 -18.56
N ASN A 809 4.94 -7.31 -17.75
CA ASN A 809 5.17 -7.33 -16.30
C ASN A 809 4.52 -8.56 -15.63
N ILE A 810 3.40 -9.04 -16.14
CA ILE A 810 2.78 -10.28 -15.68
C ILE A 810 3.55 -11.49 -16.23
N LEU A 811 3.79 -11.53 -17.54
CA LEU A 811 4.40 -12.66 -18.22
C LEU A 811 5.81 -12.99 -17.72
N THR A 812 6.63 -12.00 -17.37
CA THR A 812 7.99 -12.21 -16.84
C THR A 812 8.06 -13.09 -15.59
N THR A 813 6.95 -13.35 -14.93
CA THR A 813 6.88 -14.23 -13.76
C THR A 813 6.50 -15.67 -14.08
N PHE A 814 6.15 -15.95 -15.34
CA PHE A 814 5.90 -17.30 -15.82
C PHE A 814 7.20 -17.90 -16.37
N ASP A 815 7.44 -19.17 -16.04
CA ASP A 815 8.66 -19.86 -16.47
C ASP A 815 8.69 -20.03 -18.00
N GLU A 816 7.51 -20.21 -18.59
CA GLU A 816 7.30 -20.38 -20.04
C GLU A 816 7.63 -19.09 -20.83
N PHE A 817 7.70 -17.95 -20.21
CA PHE A 817 8.03 -16.70 -20.91
C PHE A 817 9.52 -16.61 -21.26
N THR A 818 10.38 -17.23 -20.47
CA THR A 818 11.82 -17.26 -20.70
C THR A 818 12.15 -18.00 -22.01
N GLY A 819 12.70 -17.31 -22.98
CA GLY A 819 12.97 -17.83 -24.32
C GLY A 819 11.82 -17.70 -25.32
N ASN A 820 10.69 -17.17 -24.89
CA ASN A 820 9.52 -16.86 -25.74
C ASN A 820 9.24 -15.36 -25.84
N GLU A 821 10.20 -14.52 -25.44
CA GLU A 821 10.13 -13.08 -25.64
C GLU A 821 10.22 -12.75 -27.13
N ILE A 822 9.22 -12.06 -27.67
CA ILE A 822 9.22 -11.63 -29.07
C ILE A 822 10.18 -10.45 -29.27
N LEU A 823 10.21 -9.52 -28.31
CA LEU A 823 11.11 -8.38 -28.30
C LEU A 823 12.40 -8.74 -27.57
N SER A 824 13.55 -8.50 -28.22
CA SER A 824 14.83 -8.59 -27.53
C SER A 824 14.95 -7.49 -26.45
N GLU A 825 15.81 -7.69 -25.45
CA GLU A 825 16.08 -6.65 -24.44
C GLU A 825 16.51 -5.32 -25.07
N ARG A 826 17.18 -5.39 -26.20
CA ARG A 826 17.61 -4.22 -26.96
C ARG A 826 16.41 -3.52 -27.60
N ASP A 827 15.51 -4.25 -28.26
CA ASP A 827 14.30 -3.65 -28.84
C ASP A 827 13.44 -2.98 -27.78
N ILE A 828 13.36 -3.60 -26.61
CA ILE A 828 12.64 -3.04 -25.46
C ILE A 828 13.30 -1.73 -25.00
N GLN A 829 14.63 -1.66 -24.95
CA GLN A 829 15.35 -0.44 -24.60
C GLN A 829 15.18 0.65 -25.65
N ASP A 830 15.20 0.30 -26.94
CA ASP A 830 14.97 1.23 -28.05
C ASP A 830 13.55 1.83 -27.96
N TYR A 831 12.51 1.01 -27.80
CA TYR A 831 11.13 1.49 -27.61
C TYR A 831 10.96 2.28 -26.32
N HIS A 832 11.67 1.89 -25.29
CA HIS A 832 11.64 2.58 -24.03
C HIS A 832 12.26 3.98 -24.11
N SER A 833 13.38 4.10 -24.83
CA SER A 833 13.99 5.39 -25.12
C SER A 833 13.02 6.29 -25.89
N ALA A 834 12.39 5.75 -26.95
CA ALA A 834 11.39 6.50 -27.71
C ALA A 834 10.19 6.95 -26.84
N TYR A 835 9.74 6.09 -25.94
CA TYR A 835 8.65 6.41 -25.02
C TYR A 835 9.02 7.53 -24.04
N ILE A 836 10.23 7.50 -23.48
CA ILE A 836 10.74 8.54 -22.58
C ILE A 836 10.98 9.87 -23.35
N ASP A 837 11.47 9.80 -24.56
CA ASP A 837 11.66 10.98 -25.39
C ASP A 837 10.34 11.69 -25.67
N LEU A 838 9.31 10.94 -26.07
CA LEU A 838 7.97 11.47 -26.25
C LEU A 838 7.40 12.05 -24.95
N TYR A 839 7.60 11.36 -23.83
CA TYR A 839 7.21 11.89 -22.52
C TYR A 839 7.87 13.25 -22.22
N ASN A 840 9.16 13.35 -22.48
CA ASN A 840 9.90 14.60 -22.25
C ASN A 840 9.49 15.71 -23.24
N ASP A 841 9.21 15.35 -24.50
CA ASP A 841 8.77 16.31 -25.52
C ASP A 841 7.36 16.84 -25.23
N PHE A 842 6.43 15.97 -24.85
CA PHE A 842 5.08 16.41 -24.40
C PHE A 842 5.15 17.24 -23.12
N ARG A 843 6.12 16.96 -22.24
CA ARG A 843 6.33 17.77 -21.04
C ARG A 843 6.94 19.13 -21.34
N LYS A 844 7.83 19.25 -22.32
CA LYS A 844 8.45 20.53 -22.75
C LYS A 844 7.47 21.37 -23.58
N GLY A 845 6.72 20.75 -24.46
CA GLY A 845 5.71 21.42 -25.29
C GLY A 845 4.57 22.05 -24.46
N ALA A 846 4.31 21.50 -23.27
CA ALA A 846 3.39 22.10 -22.30
C ALA A 846 3.92 23.38 -21.66
N GLU A 847 5.22 23.70 -21.80
CA GLU A 847 5.80 24.96 -21.34
C GLU A 847 5.52 26.13 -22.31
N ASP A 848 5.27 25.84 -23.60
CA ASP A 848 5.16 26.86 -24.64
C ASP A 848 3.77 26.98 -25.33
N ALA A 849 2.82 26.06 -25.15
CA ALA A 849 1.54 26.03 -25.86
C ALA A 849 0.33 26.14 -24.93
N LYS A 850 -0.65 26.95 -25.32
CA LYS A 850 -1.90 27.18 -24.61
C LYS A 850 -2.92 26.02 -24.70
N GLU A 851 -2.66 24.95 -25.43
CA GLU A 851 -3.49 23.73 -25.52
C GLU A 851 -2.71 22.53 -25.01
N ASN A 852 -3.23 21.91 -23.95
CA ASN A 852 -2.57 20.82 -23.24
C ASN A 852 -2.75 19.47 -23.93
N ILE A 853 -1.84 19.14 -24.83
CA ILE A 853 -1.70 17.80 -25.42
C ILE A 853 -1.37 16.74 -24.36
N ASN A 854 -0.75 17.15 -23.24
CA ASN A 854 -0.33 16.27 -22.14
C ASN A 854 -1.48 15.65 -21.33
N ASP A 855 -2.66 16.25 -21.35
CA ASP A 855 -3.78 15.79 -20.54
C ASP A 855 -4.42 14.51 -21.11
N ASP A 856 -4.18 14.21 -22.39
CA ASP A 856 -4.73 13.04 -23.08
C ASP A 856 -3.87 11.76 -22.96
N LEU A 857 -2.68 11.82 -22.31
CA LEU A 857 -1.72 10.73 -22.30
C LEU A 857 -1.48 10.19 -20.89
N VAL A 858 -1.66 8.88 -20.72
CA VAL A 858 -1.34 8.14 -19.49
C VAL A 858 0.03 7.48 -19.64
N PHE A 859 0.96 7.84 -18.77
CA PHE A 859 2.30 7.27 -18.74
C PHE A 859 2.44 6.29 -17.56
N GLU A 860 2.86 5.05 -17.86
CA GLU A 860 3.12 4.00 -16.87
C GLU A 860 4.51 4.18 -16.23
N MET A 861 4.71 5.26 -15.49
CA MET A 861 6.01 5.69 -15.00
C MET A 861 6.74 4.65 -14.12
N GLU A 862 6.00 3.83 -13.38
CA GLU A 862 6.60 2.79 -12.54
C GLU A 862 7.05 1.58 -13.36
N LEU A 863 6.30 1.22 -14.41
CA LEU A 863 6.70 0.18 -15.36
C LEU A 863 7.84 0.64 -16.26
N ILE A 864 7.88 1.94 -16.58
CA ILE A 864 8.98 2.57 -17.32
C ILE A 864 10.30 2.41 -16.58
N LYS A 865 10.32 2.60 -15.28
CA LYS A 865 11.52 2.48 -14.45
C LYS A 865 12.11 1.06 -14.40
N GLN A 866 11.41 0.06 -14.91
CA GLN A 866 11.87 -1.33 -14.94
C GLN A 866 12.70 -1.66 -16.17
N VAL A 867 12.49 -0.94 -17.26
CA VAL A 867 13.35 -1.03 -18.44
C VAL A 867 14.37 0.08 -18.32
N GLU A 868 15.49 -0.23 -17.67
CA GLU A 868 16.57 0.74 -17.51
C GLU A 868 17.40 0.82 -18.78
N ILE A 869 17.58 2.03 -19.30
CA ILE A 869 18.64 2.34 -20.26
C ILE A 869 19.93 2.32 -19.45
N ASN A 870 20.63 1.21 -19.50
CA ASN A 870 21.85 0.98 -18.75
C ASN A 870 23.08 1.38 -19.56
N ILE A 871 24.26 1.31 -18.93
CA ILE A 871 25.52 1.64 -19.59
C ILE A 871 25.84 0.68 -20.76
N ASP A 872 25.43 -0.59 -20.68
CA ASP A 872 25.72 -1.58 -21.74
C ASP A 872 24.96 -1.25 -23.02
N TYR A 873 23.74 -0.74 -22.93
CA TYR A 873 23.00 -0.21 -24.07
C TYR A 873 23.73 0.97 -24.73
N VAL A 874 24.19 1.94 -23.92
CA VAL A 874 24.93 3.10 -24.40
C VAL A 874 26.25 2.68 -25.02
N LEU A 875 26.98 1.72 -24.42
CA LEU A 875 28.19 1.15 -25.00
C LEU A 875 27.91 0.43 -26.34
N GLY A 876 26.76 -0.23 -26.48
CA GLY A 876 26.31 -0.80 -27.74
C GLY A 876 26.11 0.23 -28.84
N LEU A 877 25.55 1.42 -28.51
CA LEU A 877 25.45 2.54 -29.46
C LEU A 877 26.80 3.14 -29.76
N ILE A 878 27.70 3.26 -28.78
CA ILE A 878 29.09 3.74 -28.97
C ILE A 878 29.87 2.78 -29.88
N LYS A 879 29.69 1.45 -29.76
CA LYS A 879 30.28 0.48 -30.69
C LYS A 879 29.83 0.71 -32.13
N LYS A 880 28.53 0.92 -32.36
CA LYS A 880 28.01 1.24 -33.70
C LYS A 880 28.60 2.55 -34.22
N TYR A 881 28.68 3.58 -33.39
CA TYR A 881 29.29 4.87 -33.75
C TYR A 881 30.78 4.71 -34.13
N HIS A 882 31.50 3.90 -33.37
CA HIS A 882 32.91 3.60 -33.60
C HIS A 882 33.13 2.79 -34.92
N GLN A 883 32.24 1.80 -35.20
CA GLN A 883 32.26 1.01 -36.43
C GLN A 883 32.02 1.89 -37.68
N ASP A 884 31.24 2.95 -37.57
CA ASP A 884 31.02 3.96 -38.63
C ASP A 884 32.15 5.00 -38.70
N HIS A 885 33.33 4.68 -38.16
CA HIS A 885 34.50 5.53 -38.13
C HIS A 885 34.26 6.92 -37.53
N ASN A 886 33.42 7.01 -36.53
CA ASN A 886 33.07 8.24 -35.79
C ASN A 886 32.46 9.36 -36.66
N LYS A 887 31.85 9.02 -37.83
CA LYS A 887 31.31 10.00 -38.79
C LYS A 887 29.77 10.19 -38.69
N ASN A 888 29.06 9.29 -38.06
CA ASN A 888 27.62 9.34 -38.02
C ASN A 888 27.12 10.28 -36.88
N ARG A 889 26.81 11.51 -37.28
CA ARG A 889 26.31 12.54 -36.35
C ARG A 889 24.98 12.19 -35.72
N GLU A 890 24.15 11.40 -36.39
CA GLU A 890 22.84 10.99 -35.86
C GLU A 890 23.00 10.00 -34.71
N LEU A 891 23.89 9.02 -34.81
CA LEU A 891 24.24 8.11 -33.72
C LEU A 891 24.78 8.83 -32.48
N LEU A 892 25.56 9.89 -32.66
CA LEU A 892 26.04 10.70 -31.53
C LEU A 892 24.89 11.45 -30.83
N ILE A 893 23.89 11.91 -31.60
CA ILE A 893 22.67 12.51 -31.06
C ILE A 893 21.86 11.46 -30.28
N ASP A 894 21.74 10.25 -30.81
CA ASP A 894 21.00 9.16 -30.17
C ASP A 894 21.69 8.67 -28.89
N ILE A 895 23.02 8.59 -28.89
CA ILE A 895 23.80 8.32 -27.67
C ILE A 895 23.51 9.37 -26.58
N ASN A 896 23.56 10.65 -26.93
CA ASN A 896 23.28 11.73 -25.99
C ASN A 896 21.84 11.70 -25.49
N LYS A 897 20.87 11.40 -26.36
CA LYS A 897 19.48 11.23 -25.99
C LYS A 897 19.27 10.04 -25.04
N ALA A 898 19.88 8.89 -25.32
CA ALA A 898 19.84 7.73 -24.44
C ALA A 898 20.42 8.04 -23.05
N ILE A 899 21.53 8.77 -22.97
CA ILE A 899 22.12 9.22 -21.71
C ILE A 899 21.16 10.18 -20.99
N ASP A 900 20.59 11.16 -21.70
CA ASP A 900 19.67 12.14 -21.13
C ASP A 900 18.33 11.51 -20.69
N SER A 901 17.92 10.41 -21.29
CA SER A 901 16.72 9.64 -20.95
C SER A 901 16.92 8.79 -19.69
N SER A 902 18.15 8.38 -19.39
CA SER A 902 18.48 7.60 -18.19
C SER A 902 18.77 8.49 -16.99
N VAL A 903 17.98 8.32 -15.93
CA VAL A 903 18.21 9.04 -14.66
C VAL A 903 19.58 8.72 -14.07
N GLU A 904 20.08 7.50 -14.31
CA GLU A 904 21.35 7.00 -13.76
C GLU A 904 22.57 7.44 -14.59
N LEU A 905 22.39 7.66 -15.87
CA LEU A 905 23.50 8.03 -16.76
C LEU A 905 23.67 9.54 -16.95
N ARG A 906 22.67 10.36 -16.60
CA ARG A 906 22.74 11.83 -16.74
C ARG A 906 23.91 12.47 -16.00
N ASN A 907 24.16 12.01 -14.77
CA ASN A 907 25.29 12.51 -13.96
C ASN A 907 26.65 11.95 -14.43
N LYS A 908 26.64 11.04 -15.40
CA LYS A 908 27.81 10.38 -15.99
C LYS A 908 28.06 10.82 -17.44
N LYS A 909 27.22 11.74 -17.97
CA LYS A 909 27.26 12.20 -19.37
C LYS A 909 28.61 12.76 -19.79
N ASP A 910 29.22 13.55 -18.93
CA ASP A 910 30.55 14.10 -19.17
C ASP A 910 31.60 13.01 -19.23
N LEU A 911 31.55 12.01 -18.36
CA LEU A 911 32.45 10.86 -18.35
C LEU A 911 32.30 10.02 -19.62
N ILE A 912 31.07 9.74 -20.04
CA ILE A 912 30.79 8.98 -21.27
C ILE A 912 31.27 9.77 -22.51
N ASN A 913 31.03 11.07 -22.56
CA ASN A 913 31.52 11.91 -23.68
C ASN A 913 33.04 12.02 -23.72
N GLN A 914 33.74 12.07 -22.58
CA GLN A 914 35.18 11.98 -22.51
C GLN A 914 35.67 10.64 -23.04
N PHE A 915 35.01 9.53 -22.70
CA PHE A 915 35.33 8.23 -23.24
C PHE A 915 35.17 8.17 -24.76
N ILE A 916 34.03 8.64 -25.31
CA ILE A 916 33.80 8.69 -26.77
C ILE A 916 34.92 9.47 -27.45
N SER A 917 35.38 10.58 -26.86
CA SER A 917 36.46 11.42 -27.42
C SER A 917 37.86 10.77 -27.33
N SER A 918 38.02 9.76 -26.46
CA SER A 918 39.30 9.03 -26.28
C SER A 918 39.44 7.81 -27.16
N LEU A 919 38.36 7.40 -27.87
CA LEU A 919 38.38 6.21 -28.74
C LEU A 919 39.20 6.45 -30.01
N ASP A 920 40.10 5.52 -30.32
CA ASP A 920 40.85 5.48 -31.54
C ASP A 920 40.43 4.28 -32.44
N ILE A 921 40.99 4.18 -33.67
CA ILE A 921 40.60 3.17 -34.67
C ILE A 921 40.81 1.72 -34.18
N GLN A 922 41.70 1.52 -33.19
CA GLN A 922 42.06 0.19 -32.66
C GLN A 922 41.38 -0.12 -31.34
N SER A 923 40.54 0.79 -30.79
CA SER A 923 39.89 0.65 -29.50
C SER A 923 38.88 -0.50 -29.48
N VAL A 924 38.91 -1.34 -28.42
CA VAL A 924 37.91 -2.32 -28.11
C VAL A 924 36.98 -1.70 -27.03
N VAL A 925 35.84 -1.19 -27.47
CA VAL A 925 34.98 -0.30 -26.65
C VAL A 925 34.73 -0.82 -25.25
N ASP A 926 34.44 -2.12 -25.04
CA ASP A 926 34.13 -2.67 -23.72
C ASP A 926 35.34 -2.72 -22.77
N ASP A 927 36.47 -3.22 -23.29
CA ASP A 927 37.71 -3.35 -22.51
C ASP A 927 38.29 -1.98 -22.17
N ASP A 928 38.22 -1.07 -23.13
CA ASP A 928 38.75 0.28 -22.95
C ASP A 928 37.85 1.12 -22.06
N TRP A 929 36.51 0.88 -22.06
CA TRP A 929 35.59 1.48 -21.13
C TRP A 929 35.92 1.11 -19.67
N GLN A 930 36.15 -0.18 -19.41
CA GLN A 930 36.50 -0.62 -18.06
C GLN A 930 37.78 0.03 -17.54
N LYS A 931 38.83 0.04 -18.38
CA LYS A 931 40.10 0.69 -18.04
C LYS A 931 39.94 2.20 -17.81
N PHE A 932 39.14 2.85 -18.66
CA PHE A 932 38.86 4.28 -18.57
C PHE A 932 38.14 4.63 -17.27
N VAL A 933 37.08 3.88 -16.92
CA VAL A 933 36.30 4.08 -15.67
C VAL A 933 37.18 3.82 -14.46
N GLU A 934 38.01 2.76 -14.46
CA GLU A 934 38.92 2.48 -13.34
C GLU A 934 39.94 3.62 -13.15
N GLY A 935 40.50 4.12 -14.24
CA GLY A 935 41.43 5.24 -14.22
C GLY A 935 40.80 6.53 -13.68
N LYS A 936 39.61 6.86 -14.19
CA LYS A 936 38.87 8.06 -13.76
C LYS A 936 38.40 7.98 -12.31
N LYS A 937 38.02 6.80 -11.85
CA LYS A 937 37.64 6.58 -10.48
C LYS A 937 38.78 6.86 -9.48
N VAL A 938 40.00 6.38 -9.81
CA VAL A 938 41.18 6.65 -9.01
C VAL A 938 41.51 8.15 -9.07
N GLU A 939 41.52 8.75 -10.24
CA GLU A 939 41.81 10.19 -10.44
C GLU A 939 40.88 11.10 -9.65
N GLU A 940 39.56 10.90 -9.73
CA GLU A 940 38.58 11.71 -9.01
C GLU A 940 38.65 11.50 -7.48
N LEU A 941 38.92 10.26 -7.02
CA LEU A 941 39.07 10.03 -5.57
C LEU A 941 40.32 10.72 -5.03
N GLU A 942 41.43 10.68 -5.74
CA GLU A 942 42.68 11.39 -5.36
C GLU A 942 42.46 12.91 -5.34
N GLN A 943 41.70 13.46 -6.28
CA GLN A 943 41.32 14.87 -6.29
C GLN A 943 40.48 15.26 -5.06
N ILE A 944 39.54 14.40 -4.65
CA ILE A 944 38.74 14.62 -3.44
C ILE A 944 39.63 14.58 -2.20
N ILE A 945 40.51 13.57 -2.08
CA ILE A 945 41.46 13.42 -0.97
C ILE A 945 42.33 14.67 -0.86
N ALA A 946 42.92 15.11 -1.98
CA ALA A 946 43.79 16.28 -2.00
C ALA A 946 43.04 17.59 -1.67
N SER A 947 41.87 17.82 -2.30
CA SER A 947 41.09 19.04 -2.11
C SER A 947 40.53 19.21 -0.71
N GLU A 948 40.20 18.11 -0.05
CA GLU A 948 39.62 18.10 1.29
C GLU A 948 40.65 17.76 2.37
N SER A 949 41.93 17.49 1.97
CA SER A 949 43.02 17.07 2.89
C SER A 949 42.64 15.87 3.76
N LEU A 950 42.06 14.84 3.14
CA LEU A 950 41.58 13.65 3.84
C LEU A 950 42.73 12.69 4.13
N ASP A 951 42.53 11.79 5.11
CA ASP A 951 43.42 10.66 5.33
C ASP A 951 43.28 9.67 4.15
N HIS A 952 44.39 9.41 3.45
CA HIS A 952 44.39 8.62 2.23
C HIS A 952 43.93 7.20 2.48
N ASP A 953 44.51 6.49 3.42
CA ASP A 953 44.23 5.07 3.66
C ASP A 953 42.83 4.87 4.26
N ALA A 954 42.44 5.73 5.18
CA ALA A 954 41.10 5.69 5.75
C ALA A 954 40.03 6.01 4.70
N THR A 955 40.29 6.93 3.76
CA THR A 955 39.33 7.27 2.68
C THR A 955 39.21 6.13 1.70
N TYR A 956 40.33 5.52 1.28
CA TYR A 956 40.29 4.33 0.41
C TYR A 956 39.55 3.16 1.06
N MET A 957 39.76 2.90 2.36
CA MET A 957 39.03 1.88 3.09
C MET A 957 37.54 2.20 3.21
N PHE A 958 37.22 3.44 3.47
CA PHE A 958 35.83 3.91 3.60
C PHE A 958 35.05 3.74 2.28
N VAL A 959 35.64 4.21 1.18
CA VAL A 959 35.05 4.10 -0.16
C VAL A 959 34.99 2.64 -0.60
N ARG A 960 36.05 1.85 -0.38
CA ARG A 960 36.05 0.43 -0.70
C ARG A 960 34.94 -0.35 0.02
N ASN A 961 34.70 -0.05 1.29
CA ASN A 961 33.61 -0.65 2.04
C ASN A 961 32.24 -0.20 1.48
N ALA A 962 32.09 1.07 1.11
CA ALA A 962 30.87 1.57 0.49
C ALA A 962 30.55 0.85 -0.84
N PHE A 963 31.57 0.62 -1.71
CA PHE A 963 31.39 -0.14 -2.96
C PHE A 963 31.07 -1.62 -2.68
N ARG A 964 31.69 -2.24 -1.68
CA ARG A 964 31.38 -3.61 -1.28
C ARG A 964 29.94 -3.74 -0.73
N ASP A 965 29.54 -2.80 0.12
CA ASP A 965 28.28 -2.86 0.86
C ASP A 965 27.11 -2.25 0.06
N GLY A 966 27.38 -1.68 -1.12
CA GLY A 966 26.40 -1.03 -1.98
C GLY A 966 25.79 0.25 -1.39
N ASN A 967 26.36 0.78 -0.34
CA ASN A 967 25.87 1.97 0.36
C ASN A 967 27.00 2.70 1.09
N LEU A 968 26.97 4.03 1.03
CA LEU A 968 27.94 4.88 1.73
C LEU A 968 27.45 5.21 3.14
N ALA A 969 28.21 4.86 4.16
CA ALA A 969 27.86 5.06 5.56
C ALA A 969 27.91 6.56 5.93
N THR A 970 26.76 7.21 5.95
CA THR A 970 26.64 8.66 6.31
C THR A 970 26.67 8.94 7.81
N THR A 971 26.50 7.90 8.64
CA THR A 971 26.46 7.96 10.10
C THR A 971 27.54 7.07 10.71
N GLY A 972 27.96 7.34 11.95
CA GLY A 972 28.92 6.50 12.67
C GLY A 972 30.35 7.07 12.71
N THR A 973 31.28 6.29 13.26
CA THR A 973 32.67 6.70 13.50
C THR A 973 33.58 6.51 12.27
N ALA A 974 33.14 5.81 11.24
CA ALA A 974 33.92 5.53 10.05
C ALA A 974 34.32 6.80 9.29
N ILE A 975 33.37 7.71 9.07
CA ILE A 975 33.63 9.00 8.40
C ILE A 975 34.54 9.91 9.25
N THR A 976 34.53 9.78 10.57
CA THR A 976 35.36 10.59 11.45
C THR A 976 36.86 10.28 11.26
N LYS A 977 37.22 9.07 10.85
CA LYS A 977 38.60 8.66 10.56
C LYS A 977 39.11 9.20 9.23
N VAL A 978 38.24 9.50 8.31
CA VAL A 978 38.55 10.07 7.00
C VAL A 978 38.92 11.55 7.08
N LEU A 979 38.32 12.26 8.05
CA LEU A 979 38.48 13.71 8.20
C LEU A 979 39.86 14.06 8.77
N PRO A 980 40.45 15.18 8.32
CA PRO A 980 41.73 15.65 8.86
C PRO A 980 41.63 15.99 10.36
N PRO A 981 42.74 15.89 11.12
CA PRO A 981 42.75 16.23 12.55
C PRO A 981 42.47 17.74 12.70
N VAL A 982 41.49 18.08 13.54
CA VAL A 982 41.06 19.45 13.78
C VAL A 982 41.82 20.03 15.00
N SER A 983 42.27 21.29 14.88
CA SER A 983 42.84 22.01 15.98
C SER A 983 41.81 22.16 17.13
N ARG A 984 42.33 22.10 18.37
CA ARG A 984 41.49 22.30 19.58
C ARG A 984 40.90 23.70 19.70
N PHE A 985 41.28 24.62 18.84
CA PHE A 985 40.89 26.05 18.84
C PHE A 985 40.01 26.44 17.65
N SER A 986 39.52 25.51 16.85
CA SER A 986 38.60 25.81 15.73
C SER A 986 37.21 26.24 16.23
N PRO A 987 36.55 27.19 15.54
CA PRO A 987 35.22 27.68 15.90
C PRO A 987 34.18 26.52 15.92
N THR A 988 33.22 26.61 16.83
CA THR A 988 32.14 25.65 16.98
C THR A 988 31.29 25.63 15.70
N GLY A 989 31.28 24.48 14.96
CA GLY A 989 30.51 24.30 13.71
C GLY A 989 31.34 23.97 12.47
N GLU A 990 32.63 24.36 12.44
CA GLU A 990 33.52 24.16 11.27
C GLU A 990 33.69 22.64 10.93
N ARG A 991 33.78 21.81 11.94
CA ARG A 991 33.90 20.35 11.79
C ARG A 991 32.63 19.71 11.19
N THR A 992 31.46 20.23 11.53
CA THR A 992 30.18 19.73 11.01
C THR A 992 30.03 20.10 9.53
N GLN A 993 30.35 21.34 9.18
CA GLN A 993 30.34 21.80 7.78
C GLN A 993 31.37 21.06 6.93
N LYS A 994 32.59 20.82 7.44
CA LYS A 994 33.60 20.04 6.76
C LYS A 994 33.16 18.60 6.54
N ARG A 995 32.54 17.97 7.56
CA ARG A 995 31.99 16.63 7.46
C ARG A 995 30.87 16.55 6.40
N GLU A 996 29.97 17.53 6.38
CA GLU A 996 28.89 17.57 5.38
C GLU A 996 29.42 17.77 3.96
N SER A 997 30.43 18.66 3.76
CA SER A 997 31.10 18.83 2.48
C SER A 997 31.74 17.55 1.99
N VAL A 998 32.51 16.87 2.84
CA VAL A 998 33.20 15.62 2.51
C VAL A 998 32.20 14.51 2.21
N LEU A 999 31.14 14.36 3.04
CA LEU A 999 30.10 13.38 2.78
C LEU A 999 29.38 13.64 1.46
N SER A 1000 29.06 14.90 1.14
CA SER A 1000 28.42 15.25 -0.12
C SER A 1000 29.31 14.88 -1.32
N LYS A 1001 30.61 15.17 -1.26
CA LYS A 1001 31.55 14.82 -2.35
C LYS A 1001 31.73 13.31 -2.49
N LEU A 1002 31.92 12.58 -1.40
CA LEU A 1002 32.05 11.13 -1.42
C LEU A 1002 30.76 10.43 -1.85
N THR A 1003 29.59 10.97 -1.49
CA THR A 1003 28.29 10.46 -1.97
C THR A 1003 28.14 10.67 -3.47
N SER A 1004 28.44 11.87 -3.98
CA SER A 1004 28.42 12.14 -5.42
C SER A 1004 29.41 11.28 -6.20
N PHE A 1005 30.60 11.05 -5.64
CA PHE A 1005 31.58 10.13 -6.20
C PHE A 1005 31.06 8.68 -6.23
N PHE A 1006 30.49 8.21 -5.14
CA PHE A 1006 29.91 6.85 -5.04
C PHE A 1006 28.79 6.66 -6.05
N GLU A 1007 27.80 7.57 -6.09
CA GLU A 1007 26.68 7.52 -7.04
C GLU A 1007 27.12 7.59 -8.50
N ARG A 1008 28.21 8.30 -8.78
CA ARG A 1008 28.75 8.43 -10.13
C ARG A 1008 29.39 7.14 -10.65
N PHE A 1009 30.11 6.41 -9.79
CA PHE A 1009 30.94 5.29 -10.23
C PHE A 1009 30.39 3.91 -9.85
N PHE A 1010 29.52 3.79 -8.87
CA PHE A 1010 29.09 2.49 -8.35
C PHE A 1010 28.44 1.60 -9.41
N ASP A 1011 27.44 2.11 -10.13
CA ASP A 1011 26.70 1.31 -11.11
C ASP A 1011 27.53 0.98 -12.37
N ILE A 1012 28.30 1.94 -12.86
CA ILE A 1012 29.11 1.78 -14.08
C ILE A 1012 30.37 0.93 -13.89
N SER A 1013 30.77 0.69 -12.64
CA SER A 1013 31.90 -0.19 -12.29
C SER A 1013 31.46 -1.58 -11.81
N GLY A 1014 30.17 -1.90 -11.90
CA GLY A 1014 29.61 -3.17 -11.39
C GLY A 1014 29.86 -3.37 -9.89
N GLY A 1015 29.87 -2.29 -9.10
CA GLY A 1015 30.12 -2.36 -7.65
C GLY A 1015 31.56 -2.67 -7.26
N ARG A 1016 32.51 -2.68 -8.19
CA ARG A 1016 33.91 -3.01 -7.91
C ARG A 1016 34.74 -1.77 -7.63
N PHE A 1017 35.70 -1.89 -6.74
CA PHE A 1017 36.69 -0.87 -6.45
C PHE A 1017 38.12 -1.42 -6.69
N PRO A 1018 39.06 -0.65 -7.28
CA PRO A 1018 40.44 -1.14 -7.59
C PRO A 1018 41.10 -1.76 -6.36
N GLY A 1019 41.74 -2.94 -6.55
CA GLY A 1019 42.40 -3.71 -5.47
C GLY A 1019 41.52 -4.75 -4.77
N GLN A 1020 40.28 -5.00 -5.23
CA GLN A 1020 39.53 -6.20 -4.87
C GLN A 1020 39.86 -7.36 -5.85
N LYS A 1021 40.56 -8.39 -5.38
CA LYS A 1021 40.66 -9.70 -6.04
C LYS A 1021 39.50 -10.60 -5.66
#